data_b791bf8df9635963d87b6f9112fa9d0e
#
_entry.id   b791bf8df9635963d87b6f9112fa9d0e
#
_cell.length_a   1.000
_cell.length_b   1.000
_cell.length_c   1.000
_cell.angle_alpha   90.00
_cell.angle_beta   90.00
_cell.angle_gamma   90.00
#
_symmetry.space_group_name_H-M   'P 1'
#
loop_
_entity.id
_entity.type
_entity.pdbx_description
1 polymer ?
#
loop_
_entity_poly.entity_id
_entity_poly.type
_entity_poly.pdbx_seq_one_letter_code
_entity_poly.pdbx_strand_id
1 'polypeptide(L)'
;MQTNLHKTLFFLFAISLLITVSGVGADGNTAPAIIPRPVHMEVERGTFPLAPRTKIFVLSDDSGARWVGEYLAKLVSGALGSPVPAHINPNAVRDHGAIFLVLQAPHTLGPEGYELTVTPYNVRIEAEKATGLFYGVQTLRQMLPPEIESHAAVKKRIEIPCLQIQDQPRFSWRGLMLDCSRTFLPISYLRSTIDRMALYKLNMLHLHLTDDQGWRLEIKKYPELTTVGAHYAARYGGDGGFYTQQEMRDLIAYASERNITIVPEIEMPGHSTEVLATYPELACDLPEPRKFEVHPFWGDIVELTQPLCAGNDKLYAMYQDILGEVMDLFPSPFIHVGGDEVPKDAWKRCSRCQARIKAEGLKDEEELQSYFMRRMEKIIEAKGRRLIGWDEILEGGLAPGALVMSWRGTTGGVAAAQMGHDVVMTPNPYTYFDYTYHTTPLEKVYSYDPAATEFTPALAQHILGVQASMWTHIAVTEEAIDYQLYPRLLALAEVAWTPQPLRDWSNFSSRADTHYSRLESLNVKYCDVAAPGEKLGAWQASDLTGETLRQFTWEATAFLPSSSQVQVQVRRDDGEKRTYVRAVALLEDGKEISQVAFPGPLNKYNDVNIGWLQVGQRQAGARYTVRVTLQGSKDGAVSGSLWIMEPLAKHDRVHPR
;
A
#
# COMPACT_ATOMS: atom_id res chain seq x y z
N MET A 1 49.76 -16.01 48.23
CA MET A 1 49.43 -14.69 47.70
C MET A 1 48.22 -14.88 46.82
N GLN A 2 47.11 -14.22 47.21
CA GLN A 2 45.74 -14.54 46.81
C GLN A 2 45.43 -14.17 45.39
N THR A 3 44.89 -15.14 44.63
CA THR A 3 44.26 -14.94 43.31
C THR A 3 42.73 -14.82 43.53
N ASN A 4 42.16 -13.66 43.19
CA ASN A 4 40.75 -13.44 43.17
C ASN A 4 40.15 -13.92 41.83
N LEU A 5 39.28 -14.92 41.91
CA LEU A 5 38.49 -15.45 40.83
C LEU A 5 37.12 -14.73 40.85
N HIS A 6 36.83 -13.84 39.88
CA HIS A 6 35.49 -13.31 39.67
C HIS A 6 34.67 -14.33 38.87
N LYS A 7 33.68 -14.90 39.55
CA LYS A 7 32.63 -15.73 38.94
C LYS A 7 31.60 -14.83 38.26
N THR A 8 31.58 -14.83 36.94
CA THR A 8 30.48 -14.26 36.13
C THR A 8 29.36 -15.30 36.06
N LEU A 9 28.24 -14.99 36.67
CA LEU A 9 27.03 -15.82 36.63
C LEU A 9 26.28 -15.51 35.33
N PHE A 10 26.28 -16.43 34.38
CA PHE A 10 25.37 -16.42 33.25
C PHE A 10 24.01 -16.92 33.72
N PHE A 11 22.99 -16.04 33.70
CA PHE A 11 21.59 -16.44 33.83
C PHE A 11 21.11 -16.91 32.45
N LEU A 12 21.06 -18.22 32.26
CA LEU A 12 20.30 -18.85 31.19
C LEU A 12 18.81 -18.78 31.53
N PHE A 13 18.09 -17.87 30.90
CA PHE A 13 16.62 -17.93 30.88
C PHE A 13 16.23 -19.06 29.90
N ALA A 14 15.86 -20.20 30.43
CA ALA A 14 15.19 -21.26 29.70
C ALA A 14 13.77 -20.78 29.36
N ILE A 15 13.56 -20.32 28.13
CA ILE A 15 12.22 -20.12 27.59
C ILE A 15 11.64 -21.53 27.33
N SER A 16 10.78 -21.97 28.23
CA SER A 16 9.94 -23.15 28.00
C SER A 16 8.93 -22.80 26.90
N LEU A 17 9.20 -23.27 25.70
CA LEU A 17 8.28 -23.19 24.57
C LEU A 17 7.09 -24.11 24.84
N LEU A 18 6.04 -23.60 25.50
CA LEU A 18 4.74 -24.24 25.52
C LEU A 18 4.09 -24.00 24.14
N ILE A 19 4.17 -25.02 23.29
CA ILE A 19 3.36 -25.11 22.09
C ILE A 19 1.92 -25.34 22.57
N THR A 20 1.16 -24.25 22.74
CA THR A 20 -0.29 -24.36 22.88
C THR A 20 -0.89 -24.46 21.47
N VAL A 21 -1.19 -25.68 21.09
CA VAL A 21 -2.11 -26.00 19.99
C VAL A 21 -3.37 -25.14 20.20
N SER A 22 -3.80 -24.43 19.14
CA SER A 22 -5.06 -23.67 19.10
C SER A 22 -6.23 -24.65 19.36
N GLY A 23 -6.56 -24.86 20.60
CA GLY A 23 -7.72 -25.62 21.04
C GLY A 23 -8.90 -24.67 21.20
N VAL A 24 -10.05 -25.05 20.69
CA VAL A 24 -11.35 -24.54 21.12
C VAL A 24 -11.33 -24.58 22.66
N GLY A 25 -11.38 -23.40 23.29
CA GLY A 25 -11.52 -23.33 24.74
C GLY A 25 -12.74 -24.14 25.15
N ALA A 26 -12.63 -24.93 26.20
CA ALA A 26 -13.59 -25.95 26.61
C ALA A 26 -15.02 -25.47 26.94
N ASP A 27 -15.41 -24.25 26.60
CA ASP A 27 -16.76 -23.69 26.68
C ASP A 27 -16.92 -22.45 25.78
N GLY A 28 -17.24 -22.62 24.53
CA GLY A 28 -18.10 -21.72 23.75
C GLY A 28 -17.55 -20.41 23.17
N ASN A 29 -16.41 -19.87 23.58
CA ASN A 29 -15.84 -18.66 22.98
C ASN A 29 -14.81 -19.03 21.90
N THR A 30 -15.12 -18.70 20.64
CA THR A 30 -14.14 -18.73 19.55
C THR A 30 -13.21 -17.53 19.64
N ALA A 31 -11.91 -17.74 19.36
CA ALA A 31 -10.94 -16.65 19.29
C ALA A 31 -11.36 -15.64 18.21
N PRO A 32 -11.31 -14.30 18.50
CA PRO A 32 -11.64 -13.31 17.49
C PRO A 32 -10.64 -13.31 16.35
N ALA A 33 -11.15 -13.05 15.13
CA ALA A 33 -10.34 -12.95 13.92
C ALA A 33 -9.63 -11.58 13.88
N ILE A 34 -8.44 -11.47 14.47
CA ILE A 34 -7.65 -10.24 14.53
C ILE A 34 -6.51 -10.34 13.51
N ILE A 35 -6.36 -9.31 12.67
CA ILE A 35 -5.25 -9.14 11.71
C ILE A 35 -4.62 -7.75 11.93
N PRO A 36 -3.32 -7.63 12.17
CA PRO A 36 -2.32 -8.71 12.37
C PRO A 36 -2.59 -9.53 13.63
N ARG A 37 -2.16 -10.81 13.61
CA ARG A 37 -2.23 -11.68 14.78
C ARG A 37 -1.39 -11.11 15.92
N PRO A 38 -1.98 -10.93 17.13
CA PRO A 38 -1.23 -10.48 18.29
C PRO A 38 -0.12 -11.46 18.69
N VAL A 39 0.94 -10.93 19.30
CA VAL A 39 2.08 -11.73 19.80
C VAL A 39 1.61 -12.74 20.84
N HIS A 40 0.74 -12.32 21.75
CA HIS A 40 0.11 -13.20 22.73
C HIS A 40 -1.38 -12.89 22.86
N MET A 41 -2.21 -13.91 22.85
CA MET A 41 -3.66 -13.80 23.06
C MET A 41 -4.17 -15.03 23.79
N GLU A 42 -4.83 -14.81 24.92
CA GLU A 42 -5.49 -15.84 25.70
C GLU A 42 -6.99 -15.52 25.80
N VAL A 43 -7.85 -16.44 25.32
CA VAL A 43 -9.30 -16.27 25.35
C VAL A 43 -9.85 -16.77 26.67
N GLU A 44 -10.65 -15.97 27.35
CA GLU A 44 -11.26 -16.26 28.63
C GLU A 44 -12.77 -16.50 28.50
N ARG A 45 -13.38 -17.01 29.58
CA ARG A 45 -14.84 -17.22 29.62
C ARG A 45 -15.60 -15.93 29.83
N GLY A 46 -16.72 -15.80 29.11
CA GLY A 46 -17.65 -14.69 29.27
C GLY A 46 -17.47 -13.58 28.23
N THR A 47 -18.30 -12.55 28.34
CA THR A 47 -18.31 -11.42 27.42
C THR A 47 -18.45 -10.11 28.18
N PHE A 48 -17.93 -9.03 27.61
CA PHE A 48 -18.22 -7.66 28.05
C PHE A 48 -19.38 -7.10 27.24
N PRO A 49 -20.47 -6.64 27.90
CA PRO A 49 -21.62 -6.07 27.21
C PRO A 49 -21.39 -4.59 26.87
N LEU A 50 -20.95 -4.30 25.66
CA LEU A 50 -20.89 -2.93 25.12
C LEU A 50 -22.30 -2.44 24.81
N ALA A 51 -22.74 -1.37 25.49
CA ALA A 51 -24.10 -0.84 25.43
C ALA A 51 -24.11 0.70 25.58
N PRO A 52 -25.21 1.43 25.32
CA PRO A 52 -25.27 2.89 25.45
C PRO A 52 -24.89 3.46 26.81
N ARG A 53 -24.98 2.65 27.87
CA ARG A 53 -24.55 3.03 29.23
C ARG A 53 -23.04 2.85 29.50
N THR A 54 -22.34 2.25 28.54
CA THR A 54 -20.87 2.06 28.66
C THR A 54 -20.20 3.42 28.73
N LYS A 55 -19.22 3.57 29.64
CA LYS A 55 -18.43 4.80 29.77
C LYS A 55 -17.03 4.55 29.20
N ILE A 56 -16.42 5.56 28.61
CA ILE A 56 -15.02 5.53 28.18
C ILE A 56 -14.25 6.50 29.04
N PHE A 57 -13.21 6.03 29.72
CA PHE A 57 -12.33 6.86 30.55
C PHE A 57 -10.92 6.88 29.98
N VAL A 58 -10.37 8.08 29.82
CA VAL A 58 -8.96 8.28 29.49
C VAL A 58 -8.25 8.69 30.79
N LEU A 59 -7.38 7.81 31.27
CA LEU A 59 -6.65 7.99 32.53
C LEU A 59 -5.32 8.72 32.28
N SER A 60 -5.36 9.80 31.53
CA SER A 60 -4.19 10.61 31.19
C SER A 60 -4.61 12.00 30.72
N ASP A 61 -3.76 13.00 30.98
CA ASP A 61 -3.89 14.34 30.41
C ASP A 61 -3.14 14.52 29.09
N ASP A 62 -2.50 13.47 28.58
CA ASP A 62 -1.82 13.47 27.29
C ASP A 62 -2.80 13.74 26.14
N SER A 63 -2.44 14.65 25.23
CA SER A 63 -3.31 15.06 24.11
C SER A 63 -3.59 13.95 23.11
N GLY A 64 -2.60 13.09 22.86
CA GLY A 64 -2.74 11.93 21.97
C GLY A 64 -3.68 10.88 22.58
N ALA A 65 -3.55 10.61 23.91
CA ALA A 65 -4.46 9.71 24.61
C ALA A 65 -5.90 10.23 24.61
N ARG A 66 -6.11 11.53 24.78
CA ARG A 66 -7.44 12.18 24.66
C ARG A 66 -8.02 11.95 23.27
N TRP A 67 -7.24 12.21 22.23
CA TRP A 67 -7.67 11.99 20.85
C TRP A 67 -8.06 10.52 20.60
N VAL A 68 -7.27 9.56 21.09
CA VAL A 68 -7.60 8.12 21.00
C VAL A 68 -8.93 7.82 21.71
N GLY A 69 -9.18 8.43 22.87
CA GLY A 69 -10.46 8.32 23.59
C GLY A 69 -11.64 8.85 22.79
N GLU A 70 -11.49 10.01 22.16
CA GLU A 70 -12.51 10.62 21.29
C GLU A 70 -12.74 9.78 20.02
N TYR A 71 -11.67 9.26 19.43
CA TYR A 71 -11.75 8.33 18.29
C TYR A 71 -12.56 7.08 18.65
N LEU A 72 -12.25 6.44 19.78
CA LEU A 72 -13.00 5.28 20.27
C LEU A 72 -14.47 5.65 20.57
N ALA A 73 -14.70 6.80 21.19
CA ALA A 73 -16.04 7.28 21.52
C ALA A 73 -16.90 7.47 20.25
N LYS A 74 -16.33 8.04 19.20
CA LYS A 74 -16.99 8.19 17.90
C LYS A 74 -17.33 6.82 17.28
N LEU A 75 -16.39 5.89 17.29
CA LEU A 75 -16.57 4.53 16.78
C LEU A 75 -17.72 3.80 17.52
N VAL A 76 -17.65 3.78 18.85
CA VAL A 76 -18.64 3.08 19.68
C VAL A 76 -20.02 3.75 19.59
N SER A 77 -20.06 5.08 19.55
CA SER A 77 -21.32 5.82 19.38
C SER A 77 -21.99 5.48 18.04
N GLY A 78 -21.23 5.40 16.96
CA GLY A 78 -21.70 4.97 15.65
C GLY A 78 -22.26 3.54 15.68
N ALA A 79 -21.50 2.61 16.25
CA ALA A 79 -21.88 1.20 16.36
C ALA A 79 -23.19 0.97 17.15
N LEU A 80 -23.40 1.74 18.20
CA LEU A 80 -24.59 1.62 19.09
C LEU A 80 -25.76 2.52 18.67
N GLY A 81 -25.54 3.46 17.75
CA GLY A 81 -26.55 4.48 17.39
C GLY A 81 -26.92 5.39 18.55
N SER A 82 -26.04 5.56 19.52
CA SER A 82 -26.26 6.36 20.75
C SER A 82 -24.96 6.97 21.22
N PRO A 83 -24.93 8.22 21.73
CA PRO A 83 -23.72 8.87 22.20
C PRO A 83 -23.07 8.10 23.37
N VAL A 84 -21.79 7.82 23.24
CA VAL A 84 -20.93 7.25 24.28
C VAL A 84 -19.70 8.15 24.40
N PRO A 85 -19.75 9.20 25.24
CA PRO A 85 -18.65 10.17 25.31
C PRO A 85 -17.41 9.60 26.04
N ALA A 86 -16.24 10.09 25.64
CA ALA A 86 -15.02 9.90 26.40
C ALA A 86 -14.93 10.90 27.56
N HIS A 87 -14.52 10.43 28.72
CA HIS A 87 -14.31 11.23 29.92
C HIS A 87 -12.82 11.25 30.28
N ILE A 88 -12.23 12.44 30.31
CA ILE A 88 -10.86 12.61 30.78
C ILE A 88 -10.91 12.62 32.32
N ASN A 89 -10.43 11.56 32.93
CA ASN A 89 -10.40 11.46 34.39
C ASN A 89 -9.20 10.61 34.86
N PRO A 90 -8.05 11.22 35.14
CA PRO A 90 -6.86 10.50 35.60
C PRO A 90 -7.07 9.67 36.90
N ASN A 91 -8.11 9.96 37.66
CA ASN A 91 -8.40 9.32 38.95
C ASN A 91 -9.60 8.35 38.90
N ALA A 92 -10.15 8.05 37.69
CA ALA A 92 -11.25 7.10 37.60
C ALA A 92 -10.81 5.70 38.02
N VAL A 93 -11.46 5.14 39.03
CA VAL A 93 -11.14 3.82 39.60
C VAL A 93 -12.35 2.92 39.55
N ARG A 94 -12.22 1.73 38.91
CA ARG A 94 -13.09 0.56 39.01
C ARG A 94 -14.59 0.82 38.76
N ASP A 95 -14.90 1.46 37.65
CA ASP A 95 -16.32 1.55 37.18
C ASP A 95 -16.69 0.26 36.41
N HIS A 96 -17.79 -0.38 36.77
CA HIS A 96 -18.32 -1.50 36.02
C HIS A 96 -19.01 -0.98 34.73
N GLY A 97 -18.86 -1.72 33.62
CA GLY A 97 -19.43 -1.33 32.34
C GLY A 97 -18.65 -0.20 31.67
N ALA A 98 -17.33 -0.11 31.90
CA ALA A 98 -16.49 0.94 31.36
C ALA A 98 -15.32 0.39 30.51
N ILE A 99 -14.82 1.24 29.62
CA ILE A 99 -13.58 1.06 28.87
C ILE A 99 -12.56 2.07 29.40
N PHE A 100 -11.37 1.59 29.75
CA PHE A 100 -10.29 2.41 30.27
C PHE A 100 -9.12 2.46 29.29
N LEU A 101 -8.66 3.67 28.96
CA LEU A 101 -7.43 3.92 28.22
C LEU A 101 -6.39 4.48 29.20
N VAL A 102 -5.27 3.79 29.34
CA VAL A 102 -4.27 4.04 30.39
C VAL A 102 -2.89 4.22 29.79
N LEU A 103 -2.27 5.38 30.01
CA LEU A 103 -0.84 5.53 29.77
C LEU A 103 -0.08 5.16 31.04
N GLN A 104 0.80 4.18 30.91
CA GLN A 104 1.64 3.70 32.01
C GLN A 104 3.06 3.44 31.50
N ALA A 105 4.01 4.25 31.94
CA ALA A 105 5.43 4.11 31.63
C ALA A 105 6.24 3.69 32.89
N PRO A 106 7.34 2.92 32.71
CA PRO A 106 7.76 2.26 31.49
C PRO A 106 6.96 0.98 31.20
N HIS A 107 6.72 0.67 29.93
CA HIS A 107 6.07 -0.56 29.50
C HIS A 107 7.07 -1.45 28.76
N THR A 108 7.06 -2.75 29.02
CA THR A 108 8.02 -3.70 28.43
C THR A 108 7.82 -3.96 26.94
N LEU A 109 6.67 -3.54 26.39
CA LEU A 109 6.27 -3.75 24.99
C LEU A 109 6.68 -2.59 24.04
N GLY A 110 7.39 -1.58 24.59
CA GLY A 110 7.86 -0.43 23.81
C GLY A 110 6.75 0.55 23.39
N PRO A 111 7.10 1.60 22.62
CA PRO A 111 6.22 2.75 22.37
C PRO A 111 4.98 2.45 21.52
N GLU A 112 5.00 1.41 20.71
CA GLU A 112 3.88 0.98 19.86
C GLU A 112 3.12 -0.21 20.46
N GLY A 113 3.65 -0.84 21.52
CA GLY A 113 3.05 -1.99 22.17
C GLY A 113 1.89 -1.61 23.09
N TYR A 114 1.03 -2.58 23.38
CA TYR A 114 -0.14 -2.43 24.24
C TYR A 114 -0.52 -3.74 24.92
N GLU A 115 -1.23 -3.61 26.04
CA GLU A 115 -2.01 -4.68 26.65
C GLU A 115 -3.50 -4.38 26.51
N LEU A 116 -4.30 -5.39 26.15
CA LEU A 116 -5.75 -5.31 26.10
C LEU A 116 -6.33 -6.42 26.97
N THR A 117 -7.06 -6.05 28.01
CA THR A 117 -7.79 -6.97 28.87
C THR A 117 -9.28 -6.72 28.75
N VAL A 118 -10.04 -7.75 28.42
CA VAL A 118 -11.51 -7.74 28.39
C VAL A 118 -12.03 -8.69 29.45
N THR A 119 -12.75 -8.18 30.43
CA THR A 119 -13.44 -8.93 31.47
C THR A 119 -14.95 -8.74 31.36
N PRO A 120 -15.79 -9.52 32.05
CA PRO A 120 -17.24 -9.26 32.09
C PRO A 120 -17.62 -7.89 32.66
N TYR A 121 -16.68 -7.21 33.31
CA TYR A 121 -16.92 -5.97 34.03
C TYR A 121 -16.37 -4.74 33.34
N ASN A 122 -15.25 -4.85 32.65
CA ASN A 122 -14.60 -3.73 31.98
C ASN A 122 -13.68 -4.18 30.84
N VAL A 123 -13.33 -3.22 29.99
CA VAL A 123 -12.24 -3.31 29.01
C VAL A 123 -11.13 -2.37 29.45
N ARG A 124 -9.88 -2.80 29.38
CA ARG A 124 -8.72 -1.99 29.72
C ARG A 124 -7.67 -2.09 28.61
N ILE A 125 -7.22 -0.96 28.11
CA ILE A 125 -6.12 -0.84 27.14
C ILE A 125 -5.02 -0.04 27.82
N GLU A 126 -3.82 -0.64 27.94
CA GLU A 126 -2.65 -0.04 28.59
C GLU A 126 -1.50 0.04 27.60
N ALA A 127 -0.79 1.16 27.59
CA ALA A 127 0.36 1.37 26.71
C ALA A 127 1.32 2.43 27.28
N GLU A 128 2.57 2.44 26.79
CA GLU A 128 3.54 3.48 27.12
C GLU A 128 3.22 4.83 26.47
N LYS A 129 2.75 4.79 25.21
CA LYS A 129 2.45 5.95 24.38
C LYS A 129 1.03 5.89 23.82
N ALA A 130 0.51 7.05 23.42
CA ALA A 130 -0.78 7.16 22.74
C ALA A 130 -0.87 6.28 21.49
N THR A 131 0.25 6.06 20.77
CA THR A 131 0.35 5.15 19.62
C THR A 131 -0.02 3.72 19.99
N GLY A 132 0.50 3.18 21.10
CA GLY A 132 0.13 1.85 21.59
C GLY A 132 -1.35 1.77 21.99
N LEU A 133 -1.90 2.81 22.66
CA LEU A 133 -3.35 2.89 22.93
C LEU A 133 -4.16 2.84 21.65
N PHE A 134 -3.74 3.56 20.61
CA PHE A 134 -4.40 3.57 19.32
C PHE A 134 -4.43 2.17 18.68
N TYR A 135 -3.32 1.45 18.68
CA TYR A 135 -3.27 0.08 18.15
C TYR A 135 -4.10 -0.90 18.97
N GLY A 136 -4.14 -0.74 20.30
CA GLY A 136 -5.07 -1.48 21.15
C GLY A 136 -6.53 -1.20 20.83
N VAL A 137 -6.87 0.04 20.51
CA VAL A 137 -8.22 0.43 20.02
C VAL A 137 -8.51 -0.19 18.66
N GLN A 138 -7.55 -0.25 17.72
CA GLN A 138 -7.76 -0.94 16.44
C GLN A 138 -8.01 -2.44 16.63
N THR A 139 -7.34 -3.06 17.58
CA THR A 139 -7.61 -4.46 17.95
C THR A 139 -9.02 -4.62 18.53
N LEU A 140 -9.42 -3.77 19.45
CA LEU A 140 -10.80 -3.76 19.99
C LEU A 140 -11.84 -3.53 18.88
N ARG A 141 -11.58 -2.62 17.93
CA ARG A 141 -12.43 -2.37 16.75
C ARG A 141 -12.65 -3.62 15.92
N GLN A 142 -11.61 -4.43 15.70
CA GLN A 142 -11.73 -5.69 14.95
C GLN A 142 -12.55 -6.77 15.69
N MET A 143 -12.69 -6.67 17.00
CA MET A 143 -13.56 -7.55 17.80
C MET A 143 -15.04 -7.14 17.74
N LEU A 144 -15.35 -5.95 17.24
CA LEU A 144 -16.74 -5.50 17.01
C LEU A 144 -17.25 -6.06 15.67
N PRO A 145 -18.60 -6.17 15.51
CA PRO A 145 -19.20 -6.62 14.26
C PRO A 145 -18.71 -5.81 13.04
N PRO A 146 -18.46 -6.44 11.89
CA PRO A 146 -17.98 -5.75 10.68
C PRO A 146 -18.85 -4.57 10.23
N GLU A 147 -20.15 -4.65 10.46
CA GLU A 147 -21.14 -3.65 10.04
C GLU A 147 -20.95 -2.27 10.71
N ILE A 148 -20.16 -2.18 11.79
CA ILE A 148 -19.81 -0.89 12.38
C ILE A 148 -19.06 0.04 11.42
N GLU A 149 -18.38 -0.54 10.44
CA GLU A 149 -17.61 0.20 9.43
C GLU A 149 -18.51 0.98 8.45
N SER A 150 -19.77 0.57 8.28
CA SER A 150 -20.72 1.27 7.41
C SER A 150 -21.31 2.54 8.04
N HIS A 151 -20.87 2.92 9.25
CA HIS A 151 -21.40 4.03 10.05
C HIS A 151 -22.92 3.93 10.35
N ALA A 152 -23.53 2.77 10.10
CA ALA A 152 -24.89 2.47 10.49
C ALA A 152 -24.93 1.86 11.90
N ALA A 153 -25.97 2.20 12.67
CA ALA A 153 -26.19 1.56 13.96
C ALA A 153 -26.46 0.07 13.79
N VAL A 154 -25.63 -0.75 14.44
CA VAL A 154 -25.65 -2.21 14.24
C VAL A 154 -26.59 -2.88 15.24
N LYS A 155 -26.37 -2.62 16.54
CA LYS A 155 -27.12 -3.25 17.65
C LYS A 155 -27.15 -2.33 18.86
N LYS A 156 -28.21 -2.44 19.66
CA LYS A 156 -28.28 -1.75 20.97
C LYS A 156 -27.29 -2.33 22.01
N ARG A 157 -26.74 -3.51 21.76
CA ARG A 157 -25.80 -4.20 22.64
C ARG A 157 -24.90 -5.12 21.82
N ILE A 158 -23.59 -5.05 22.03
CA ILE A 158 -22.58 -5.87 21.39
C ILE A 158 -21.84 -6.64 22.49
N GLU A 159 -21.71 -7.96 22.33
CA GLU A 159 -20.97 -8.80 23.26
C GLU A 159 -19.52 -8.95 22.76
N ILE A 160 -18.56 -8.46 23.54
CA ILE A 160 -17.12 -8.56 23.25
C ILE A 160 -16.57 -9.74 24.05
N PRO A 161 -15.93 -10.75 23.42
CA PRO A 161 -15.38 -11.90 24.13
C PRO A 161 -14.30 -11.48 25.14
N CYS A 162 -14.30 -12.11 26.32
CA CYS A 162 -13.27 -11.89 27.33
C CYS A 162 -11.95 -12.52 26.88
N LEU A 163 -10.86 -11.77 27.05
CA LEU A 163 -9.51 -12.18 26.66
C LEU A 163 -8.43 -11.29 27.28
N GLN A 164 -7.20 -11.74 27.18
CA GLN A 164 -6.00 -10.96 27.44
C GLN A 164 -5.11 -10.97 26.19
N ILE A 165 -4.60 -9.80 25.80
CA ILE A 165 -3.66 -9.61 24.69
C ILE A 165 -2.47 -8.81 25.20
N GLN A 166 -1.26 -9.27 24.82
CA GLN A 166 -0.01 -8.50 24.86
C GLN A 166 0.56 -8.47 23.45
N ASP A 167 0.77 -7.27 22.92
CA ASP A 167 1.08 -7.12 21.51
C ASP A 167 2.05 -5.97 21.23
N GLN A 168 2.91 -6.16 20.23
CA GLN A 168 3.87 -5.18 19.74
C GLN A 168 4.29 -5.51 18.32
N PRO A 169 4.71 -4.52 17.50
CA PRO A 169 5.16 -4.79 16.15
C PRO A 169 6.53 -5.45 16.11
N ARG A 170 6.74 -6.31 15.09
CA ARG A 170 8.06 -6.87 14.75
C ARG A 170 8.98 -5.82 14.11
N PHE A 171 8.44 -5.00 13.22
CA PHE A 171 9.18 -3.99 12.46
C PHE A 171 8.64 -2.60 12.70
N SER A 172 9.54 -1.61 12.66
CA SER A 172 9.19 -0.18 12.77
C SER A 172 8.63 0.41 11.46
N TRP A 173 8.96 -0.16 10.29
CA TRP A 173 8.42 0.23 8.98
C TRP A 173 7.42 -0.82 8.50
N ARG A 174 6.16 -0.42 8.36
CA ARG A 174 5.06 -1.25 7.88
C ARG A 174 4.31 -0.45 6.81
N GLY A 175 4.78 -0.57 5.55
CA GLY A 175 4.51 0.40 4.51
C GLY A 175 3.53 -0.05 3.43
N LEU A 176 2.90 0.97 2.82
CA LEU A 176 2.23 0.89 1.54
C LEU A 176 2.71 2.07 0.68
N MET A 177 3.20 1.80 -0.52
CA MET A 177 3.40 2.81 -1.55
C MET A 177 2.17 2.86 -2.46
N LEU A 178 1.69 4.07 -2.75
CA LEU A 178 0.69 4.36 -3.78
C LEU A 178 1.28 5.26 -4.85
N ASP A 179 1.19 4.79 -6.08
CA ASP A 179 1.54 5.58 -7.26
C ASP A 179 0.39 6.54 -7.61
N CYS A 180 0.62 7.83 -7.35
CA CYS A 180 -0.28 8.92 -7.69
C CYS A 180 0.06 9.55 -9.04
N SER A 181 1.22 9.19 -9.61
CA SER A 181 1.69 9.77 -10.87
C SER A 181 1.05 9.13 -12.09
N ARG A 182 1.09 7.78 -12.22
CA ARG A 182 0.48 7.09 -13.36
C ARG A 182 -1.04 7.25 -13.35
N THR A 183 -1.65 7.25 -12.17
CA THR A 183 -3.07 7.56 -11.99
C THR A 183 -3.24 8.58 -10.87
N PHE A 184 -3.83 9.73 -11.19
CA PHE A 184 -4.12 10.73 -10.15
C PHE A 184 -5.24 10.23 -9.23
N LEU A 185 -4.93 10.12 -7.94
CA LEU A 185 -5.86 9.63 -6.91
C LEU A 185 -6.48 10.79 -6.13
N PRO A 186 -7.80 10.85 -5.95
CA PRO A 186 -8.41 11.92 -5.18
C PRO A 186 -8.06 11.84 -3.68
N ILE A 187 -8.02 12.97 -2.99
CA ILE A 187 -7.74 13.06 -1.55
C ILE A 187 -8.70 12.19 -0.71
N SER A 188 -9.94 12.03 -1.15
CA SER A 188 -10.92 11.15 -0.50
C SER A 188 -10.46 9.70 -0.48
N TYR A 189 -9.89 9.21 -1.58
CA TYR A 189 -9.36 7.85 -1.65
C TYR A 189 -8.11 7.67 -0.77
N LEU A 190 -7.20 8.66 -0.77
CA LEU A 190 -6.03 8.64 0.12
C LEU A 190 -6.44 8.62 1.60
N ARG A 191 -7.46 9.40 1.99
CA ARG A 191 -8.01 9.35 3.37
C ARG A 191 -8.61 7.99 3.71
N SER A 192 -9.39 7.41 2.80
CA SER A 192 -9.96 6.06 3.00
C SER A 192 -8.86 5.00 3.12
N THR A 193 -7.78 5.13 2.35
CA THR A 193 -6.61 4.24 2.43
C THR A 193 -5.89 4.39 3.78
N ILE A 194 -5.72 5.62 4.28
CA ILE A 194 -5.15 5.89 5.61
C ILE A 194 -6.00 5.22 6.71
N ASP A 195 -7.34 5.30 6.64
CA ASP A 195 -8.21 4.65 7.63
C ASP A 195 -8.07 3.12 7.61
N ARG A 196 -7.94 2.53 6.42
CA ARG A 196 -7.72 1.09 6.24
C ARG A 196 -6.32 0.66 6.71
N MET A 197 -5.29 1.43 6.41
CA MET A 197 -3.93 1.21 6.92
C MET A 197 -3.90 1.23 8.46
N ALA A 198 -4.54 2.21 9.07
CA ALA A 198 -4.66 2.34 10.52
C ALA A 198 -5.35 1.12 11.16
N LEU A 199 -6.45 0.64 10.56
CA LEU A 199 -7.17 -0.56 11.02
C LEU A 199 -6.28 -1.79 11.10
N TYR A 200 -5.36 -1.96 10.13
CA TYR A 200 -4.43 -3.07 10.05
C TYR A 200 -3.01 -2.74 10.55
N LYS A 201 -2.85 -1.63 11.30
CA LYS A 201 -1.62 -1.22 12.00
C LYS A 201 -0.42 -0.96 11.08
N LEU A 202 -0.66 -0.60 9.82
CA LEU A 202 0.35 -0.06 8.93
C LEU A 202 0.63 1.40 9.32
N ASN A 203 1.90 1.86 9.19
CA ASN A 203 2.31 3.17 9.71
C ASN A 203 3.08 4.06 8.74
N MET A 204 3.41 3.57 7.53
CA MET A 204 4.12 4.34 6.51
C MET A 204 3.33 4.35 5.21
N LEU A 205 2.85 5.53 4.79
CA LEU A 205 2.26 5.74 3.48
C LEU A 205 3.28 6.45 2.59
N HIS A 206 3.86 5.72 1.67
CA HIS A 206 4.77 6.25 0.67
C HIS A 206 3.95 6.73 -0.53
N LEU A 207 3.99 8.01 -0.86
CA LEU A 207 3.33 8.59 -2.02
C LEU A 207 4.34 8.83 -3.13
N HIS A 208 4.22 8.07 -4.22
CA HIS A 208 4.97 8.29 -5.45
C HIS A 208 4.28 9.41 -6.23
N LEU A 209 4.81 10.64 -6.05
CA LEU A 209 4.14 11.89 -6.45
C LEU A 209 4.53 12.38 -7.82
N THR A 210 5.64 11.89 -8.39
CA THR A 210 6.17 12.34 -9.67
C THR A 210 6.73 11.19 -10.47
N ASP A 211 6.44 11.15 -11.77
CA ASP A 211 6.95 10.20 -12.75
C ASP A 211 6.64 10.73 -14.16
N ASP A 212 7.07 10.09 -15.22
CA ASP A 212 6.88 10.45 -16.63
C ASP A 212 5.44 10.87 -16.98
N GLN A 213 4.43 10.37 -16.22
CA GLN A 213 3.01 10.60 -16.46
C GLN A 213 2.42 11.76 -15.68
N GLY A 214 3.19 12.36 -14.77
CA GLY A 214 2.73 13.57 -14.13
C GLY A 214 3.40 13.94 -12.82
N TRP A 215 3.50 15.25 -12.62
CA TRP A 215 3.92 15.90 -11.39
C TRP A 215 2.71 16.20 -10.51
N ARG A 216 2.56 15.58 -9.36
CA ARG A 216 1.31 15.62 -8.57
C ARG A 216 1.33 16.53 -7.34
N LEU A 217 2.37 17.32 -7.12
CA LEU A 217 2.49 18.18 -5.94
C LEU A 217 2.71 19.65 -6.33
N GLU A 218 1.92 20.58 -5.78
CA GLU A 218 2.14 22.00 -5.95
C GLU A 218 3.51 22.42 -5.40
N ILE A 219 4.33 23.06 -6.25
CA ILE A 219 5.58 23.73 -5.90
C ILE A 219 5.39 25.20 -6.24
N LYS A 220 5.29 26.04 -5.23
CA LYS A 220 4.93 27.47 -5.41
C LYS A 220 5.96 28.25 -6.20
N LYS A 221 7.25 27.90 -6.06
CA LYS A 221 8.33 28.54 -6.81
C LYS A 221 8.35 28.13 -8.29
N TYR A 222 7.80 26.96 -8.62
CA TYR A 222 7.79 26.41 -9.97
C TYR A 222 6.38 25.96 -10.35
N PRO A 223 5.42 26.91 -10.53
CA PRO A 223 4.01 26.59 -10.75
C PRO A 223 3.74 25.84 -12.05
N GLU A 224 4.65 25.96 -13.04
CA GLU A 224 4.54 25.24 -14.30
C GLU A 224 4.62 23.71 -14.12
N LEU A 225 5.27 23.21 -13.06
CA LEU A 225 5.27 21.76 -12.75
C LEU A 225 3.85 21.21 -12.60
N THR A 226 2.90 22.02 -12.15
CA THR A 226 1.49 21.60 -12.01
C THR A 226 0.61 22.08 -13.16
N THR A 227 0.89 23.26 -13.76
CA THR A 227 0.07 23.75 -14.88
C THR A 227 0.39 23.07 -16.21
N VAL A 228 1.58 22.50 -16.36
CA VAL A 228 2.04 21.73 -17.53
C VAL A 228 2.34 20.28 -17.15
N GLY A 229 3.24 20.09 -16.18
CA GLY A 229 3.74 18.77 -15.81
C GLY A 229 2.71 17.81 -15.17
N ALA A 230 1.59 18.33 -14.66
CA ALA A 230 0.53 17.51 -14.05
C ALA A 230 -0.55 17.05 -15.04
N HIS A 231 -0.48 17.46 -16.31
CA HIS A 231 -1.53 17.19 -17.29
C HIS A 231 -0.98 16.52 -18.55
N TYR A 232 -1.70 15.55 -19.05
CA TYR A 232 -1.36 14.93 -20.33
C TYR A 232 -1.43 15.98 -21.46
N ALA A 233 -0.57 15.83 -22.46
CA ALA A 233 -0.66 16.67 -23.66
C ALA A 233 -2.06 16.55 -24.29
N ALA A 234 -2.53 17.63 -24.92
CA ALA A 234 -3.89 17.73 -25.46
C ALA A 234 -4.29 16.57 -26.39
N ARG A 235 -3.31 16.02 -27.14
CA ARG A 235 -3.54 14.84 -28.02
C ARG A 235 -3.90 13.57 -27.25
N TYR A 236 -3.67 13.52 -25.94
CA TYR A 236 -4.01 12.42 -25.02
C TYR A 236 -5.19 12.75 -24.11
N GLY A 237 -5.93 13.83 -24.38
CA GLY A 237 -7.13 14.21 -23.63
C GLY A 237 -6.95 15.34 -22.63
N GLY A 238 -5.71 15.67 -22.25
CA GLY A 238 -5.43 16.74 -21.29
C GLY A 238 -5.76 16.40 -19.84
N ASP A 239 -6.15 15.15 -19.54
CA ASP A 239 -6.47 14.69 -18.19
C ASP A 239 -5.24 14.72 -17.29
N GLY A 240 -5.46 14.82 -15.99
CA GLY A 240 -4.40 14.84 -14.98
C GLY A 240 -4.92 15.40 -13.67
N GLY A 241 -4.02 15.94 -12.87
CA GLY A 241 -4.36 16.55 -11.58
C GLY A 241 -3.15 16.68 -10.69
N PHE A 242 -3.28 17.44 -9.62
CA PHE A 242 -2.25 17.61 -8.60
C PHE A 242 -2.87 17.93 -7.25
N TYR A 243 -2.10 17.78 -6.21
CA TYR A 243 -2.46 18.16 -4.84
C TYR A 243 -1.89 19.55 -4.54
N THR A 244 -2.72 20.44 -4.05
CA THR A 244 -2.26 21.69 -3.47
C THR A 244 -1.49 21.43 -2.17
N GLN A 245 -0.59 22.31 -1.81
CA GLN A 245 0.10 22.18 -0.52
C GLN A 245 -0.87 22.24 0.68
N GLN A 246 -2.03 22.87 0.54
CA GLN A 246 -3.04 22.89 1.60
C GLN A 246 -3.73 21.53 1.75
N GLU A 247 -4.17 20.93 0.65
CA GLU A 247 -4.76 19.58 0.65
C GLU A 247 -3.78 18.56 1.24
N MET A 248 -2.49 18.68 0.89
CA MET A 248 -1.46 17.79 1.41
C MET A 248 -1.20 18.02 2.91
N ARG A 249 -1.19 19.29 3.39
CA ARG A 249 -1.10 19.57 4.84
C ARG A 249 -2.26 18.93 5.61
N ASP A 250 -3.47 19.05 5.09
CA ASP A 250 -4.65 18.48 5.71
C ASP A 250 -4.62 16.93 5.70
N LEU A 251 -4.08 16.33 4.63
CA LEU A 251 -3.87 14.88 4.55
C LEU A 251 -2.79 14.39 5.53
N ILE A 252 -1.68 15.12 5.63
CA ILE A 252 -0.59 14.82 6.58
C ILE A 252 -1.09 14.87 8.03
N ALA A 253 -1.86 15.90 8.38
CA ALA A 253 -2.47 16.01 9.70
C ALA A 253 -3.41 14.83 9.98
N TYR A 254 -4.26 14.48 9.02
CA TYR A 254 -5.18 13.34 9.10
C TYR A 254 -4.45 11.99 9.29
N ALA A 255 -3.34 11.78 8.58
CA ALA A 255 -2.51 10.59 8.71
C ALA A 255 -1.79 10.54 10.07
N SER A 256 -1.25 11.67 10.52
CA SER A 256 -0.54 11.79 11.80
C SER A 256 -1.43 11.44 12.99
N GLU A 257 -2.69 11.87 12.99
CA GLU A 257 -3.70 11.47 13.99
C GLU A 257 -3.86 9.94 14.08
N ARG A 258 -3.61 9.21 12.96
CA ARG A 258 -3.71 7.76 12.87
C ARG A 258 -2.37 7.04 12.99
N ASN A 259 -1.35 7.76 13.47
CA ASN A 259 0.03 7.27 13.60
C ASN A 259 0.62 6.77 12.27
N ILE A 260 0.26 7.42 11.15
CA ILE A 260 0.79 7.14 9.83
C ILE A 260 1.64 8.32 9.38
N THR A 261 2.90 8.03 9.03
CA THR A 261 3.81 8.98 8.40
C THR A 261 3.66 8.92 6.88
N ILE A 262 3.45 10.07 6.23
CA ILE A 262 3.49 10.16 4.78
C ILE A 262 4.93 10.43 4.35
N VAL A 263 5.50 9.52 3.56
CA VAL A 263 6.83 9.65 2.96
C VAL A 263 6.66 10.12 1.51
N PRO A 264 7.08 11.34 1.15
CA PRO A 264 6.99 11.80 -0.22
C PRO A 264 8.12 11.22 -1.08
N GLU A 265 7.81 10.82 -2.31
CA GLU A 265 8.78 10.53 -3.35
C GLU A 265 8.71 11.60 -4.44
N ILE A 266 9.87 12.19 -4.72
CA ILE A 266 10.13 13.10 -5.83
C ILE A 266 11.18 12.43 -6.70
N GLU A 267 10.74 11.84 -7.78
CA GLU A 267 11.55 10.98 -8.65
C GLU A 267 12.65 11.77 -9.38
N MET A 268 13.86 11.24 -9.37
CA MET A 268 15.03 11.80 -10.05
C MET A 268 16.19 10.79 -10.11
N PRO A 269 17.08 10.85 -11.09
CA PRO A 269 17.06 11.66 -12.30
C PRO A 269 16.37 10.97 -13.48
N GLY A 270 15.93 9.72 -13.31
CA GLY A 270 15.07 8.98 -14.23
C GLY A 270 13.61 9.41 -14.09
N HIS A 271 12.70 8.78 -14.83
CA HIS A 271 11.25 8.97 -14.68
C HIS A 271 10.82 10.44 -14.50
N SER A 272 11.40 11.34 -15.30
CA SER A 272 11.25 12.79 -15.14
C SER A 272 10.82 13.50 -16.43
N THR A 273 10.07 12.81 -17.29
CA THR A 273 9.57 13.38 -18.55
C THR A 273 8.67 14.58 -18.31
N GLU A 274 7.91 14.60 -17.23
CA GLU A 274 7.03 15.71 -16.85
C GLU A 274 7.83 16.97 -16.49
N VAL A 275 9.01 16.81 -15.88
CA VAL A 275 9.93 17.93 -15.61
C VAL A 275 10.53 18.44 -16.92
N LEU A 276 10.94 17.55 -17.82
CA LEU A 276 11.52 17.91 -19.12
C LEU A 276 10.49 18.50 -20.09
N ALA A 277 9.23 18.10 -19.98
CA ALA A 277 8.13 18.72 -20.72
C ALA A 277 7.85 20.16 -20.27
N THR A 278 8.12 20.44 -18.99
CA THR A 278 7.91 21.75 -18.37
C THR A 278 9.14 22.64 -18.53
N TYR A 279 10.34 22.11 -18.27
CA TYR A 279 11.63 22.81 -18.27
C TYR A 279 12.64 22.09 -19.17
N PRO A 280 12.49 22.16 -20.52
CA PRO A 280 13.31 21.41 -21.47
C PRO A 280 14.80 21.76 -21.43
N GLU A 281 15.18 22.91 -20.85
CA GLU A 281 16.58 23.29 -20.64
C GLU A 281 17.31 22.42 -19.61
N LEU A 282 16.59 21.60 -18.84
CA LEU A 282 17.15 20.61 -17.90
C LEU A 282 17.52 19.30 -18.59
N ALA A 283 17.13 19.11 -19.86
CA ALA A 283 17.50 17.95 -20.65
C ALA A 283 18.99 17.97 -21.01
N CYS A 284 19.51 16.78 -21.38
CA CYS A 284 20.84 16.66 -21.95
C CYS A 284 20.94 17.39 -23.32
N ASP A 285 22.09 17.99 -23.61
CA ASP A 285 22.39 18.64 -24.88
C ASP A 285 22.73 17.60 -25.95
N LEU A 286 21.74 17.04 -26.56
CA LEU A 286 21.88 16.05 -27.62
C LEU A 286 21.70 16.71 -29.01
N PRO A 287 22.36 16.19 -30.07
CA PRO A 287 22.27 16.74 -31.42
C PRO A 287 20.85 16.73 -31.97
N GLU A 288 20.05 15.75 -31.59
CA GLU A 288 18.66 15.63 -32.04
C GLU A 288 17.74 16.34 -31.01
N PRO A 289 17.10 17.45 -31.39
CA PRO A 289 16.16 18.13 -30.51
C PRO A 289 14.97 17.20 -30.22
N ARG A 290 14.68 16.97 -28.95
CA ARG A 290 13.53 16.21 -28.49
C ARG A 290 12.46 17.14 -27.97
N LYS A 291 11.21 16.86 -28.32
CA LYS A 291 10.04 17.44 -27.69
C LYS A 291 9.57 16.48 -26.62
N PHE A 292 9.62 16.91 -25.38
CA PHE A 292 9.06 16.18 -24.26
C PHE A 292 7.59 16.55 -24.09
N GLU A 293 6.75 15.55 -23.82
CA GLU A 293 5.33 15.75 -23.54
C GLU A 293 4.90 14.79 -22.44
N VAL A 294 4.10 15.27 -21.51
CA VAL A 294 3.45 14.42 -20.50
C VAL A 294 2.41 13.55 -21.22
N HIS A 295 2.47 12.25 -21.03
CA HIS A 295 1.63 11.29 -21.72
C HIS A 295 1.17 10.18 -20.75
N PRO A 296 0.00 9.54 -20.99
CA PRO A 296 -0.39 8.37 -20.21
C PRO A 296 0.62 7.24 -20.40
N PHE A 297 0.74 6.36 -19.43
CA PHE A 297 1.69 5.22 -19.46
C PHE A 297 1.62 4.43 -20.80
N TRP A 298 0.45 4.37 -21.40
CA TRP A 298 0.16 3.66 -22.66
C TRP A 298 0.26 4.53 -23.92
N GLY A 299 0.79 5.72 -23.79
CA GLY A 299 1.07 6.56 -24.97
C GLY A 299 2.12 5.90 -25.89
N ASP A 300 2.11 6.28 -27.18
CA ASP A 300 2.99 5.70 -28.21
C ASP A 300 4.50 5.93 -28.00
N ILE A 301 4.92 6.47 -26.84
CA ILE A 301 6.23 7.08 -26.63
C ILE A 301 7.00 6.44 -25.46
N VAL A 302 6.75 5.19 -25.11
CA VAL A 302 7.50 4.46 -24.06
C VAL A 302 9.03 4.40 -24.30
N GLU A 303 9.50 4.74 -25.51
CA GLU A 303 10.93 4.70 -25.87
C GLU A 303 11.66 6.05 -25.68
N LEU A 304 11.02 7.08 -25.14
CA LEU A 304 11.58 8.44 -25.10
C LEU A 304 11.92 8.99 -23.71
N THR A 305 11.96 8.16 -22.68
CA THR A 305 12.43 8.60 -21.37
C THR A 305 13.90 9.02 -21.45
N GLN A 306 14.16 10.25 -21.06
CA GLN A 306 15.51 10.79 -20.95
C GLN A 306 15.71 11.20 -19.49
N PRO A 307 16.85 10.87 -18.87
CA PRO A 307 17.12 11.33 -17.53
C PRO A 307 17.43 12.84 -17.53
N LEU A 308 17.20 13.47 -16.39
CA LEU A 308 17.66 14.82 -16.13
C LEU A 308 19.17 14.94 -16.36
N CYS A 309 19.63 16.09 -16.84
CA CYS A 309 21.04 16.28 -17.18
C CYS A 309 21.90 16.50 -15.90
N ALA A 310 22.56 15.45 -15.42
CA ALA A 310 23.41 15.50 -14.22
C ALA A 310 24.64 16.44 -14.36
N GLY A 311 24.98 16.84 -15.59
CA GLY A 311 26.02 17.84 -15.86
C GLY A 311 25.53 19.30 -15.76
N ASN A 312 24.23 19.54 -15.53
CA ASN A 312 23.62 20.87 -15.54
C ASN A 312 23.45 21.43 -14.11
N ASP A 313 24.19 22.46 -13.73
CA ASP A 313 24.11 23.03 -12.39
C ASP A 313 22.77 23.71 -12.07
N LYS A 314 22.02 24.18 -13.08
CA LYS A 314 20.66 24.72 -12.87
C LYS A 314 19.71 23.68 -12.29
N LEU A 315 19.89 22.40 -12.65
CA LEU A 315 19.12 21.29 -12.12
C LEU A 315 19.23 21.20 -10.60
N TYR A 316 20.45 21.24 -10.07
CA TYR A 316 20.68 21.15 -8.62
C TYR A 316 20.09 22.34 -7.86
N ALA A 317 20.18 23.55 -8.44
CA ALA A 317 19.57 24.73 -7.85
C ALA A 317 18.04 24.64 -7.80
N MET A 318 17.41 24.15 -8.88
CA MET A 318 15.96 23.93 -8.94
C MET A 318 15.52 22.87 -7.92
N TYR A 319 16.20 21.72 -7.86
CA TYR A 319 15.83 20.65 -6.91
C TYR A 319 16.14 21.03 -5.46
N GLN A 320 17.11 21.91 -5.19
CA GLN A 320 17.29 22.48 -3.86
C GLN A 320 16.05 23.27 -3.40
N ASP A 321 15.45 24.04 -4.30
CA ASP A 321 14.23 24.79 -4.02
C ASP A 321 13.02 23.85 -3.85
N ILE A 322 12.85 22.87 -4.78
CA ILE A 322 11.75 21.90 -4.75
C ILE A 322 11.81 21.07 -3.46
N LEU A 323 12.95 20.45 -3.18
CA LEU A 323 13.12 19.65 -1.97
C LEU A 323 13.01 20.51 -0.70
N GLY A 324 13.38 21.80 -0.79
CA GLY A 324 13.15 22.77 0.28
C GLY A 324 11.66 22.89 0.62
N GLU A 325 10.78 23.13 -0.38
CA GLU A 325 9.32 23.21 -0.17
C GLU A 325 8.73 21.87 0.27
N VAL A 326 9.18 20.76 -0.31
CA VAL A 326 8.74 19.40 0.09
C VAL A 326 9.05 19.14 1.57
N MET A 327 10.28 19.41 2.02
CA MET A 327 10.67 19.20 3.42
C MET A 327 10.00 20.17 4.41
N ASP A 328 9.60 21.36 3.98
CA ASP A 328 8.82 22.30 4.79
C ASP A 328 7.34 21.84 4.89
N LEU A 329 6.85 21.09 3.91
CA LEU A 329 5.49 20.56 3.88
C LEU A 329 5.37 19.21 4.63
N PHE A 330 6.30 18.29 4.41
CA PHE A 330 6.26 16.94 4.97
C PHE A 330 7.14 16.83 6.22
N PRO A 331 6.56 16.49 7.39
CA PRO A 331 7.32 16.29 8.62
C PRO A 331 8.09 14.96 8.65
N SER A 332 7.94 14.12 7.63
CA SER A 332 8.65 12.83 7.51
C SER A 332 10.16 12.99 7.72
N PRO A 333 10.80 12.15 8.53
CA PRO A 333 12.26 12.14 8.62
C PRO A 333 12.94 11.65 7.34
N PHE A 334 12.16 11.13 6.39
CA PHE A 334 12.62 10.53 5.15
C PHE A 334 12.06 11.26 3.93
N ILE A 335 12.91 11.43 2.92
CA ILE A 335 12.55 11.93 1.57
C ILE A 335 13.02 10.89 0.57
N HIS A 336 12.10 10.33 -0.19
CA HIS A 336 12.43 9.37 -1.24
C HIS A 336 12.71 10.13 -2.54
N VAL A 337 13.78 9.75 -3.24
CA VAL A 337 14.25 10.44 -4.46
C VAL A 337 14.27 9.52 -5.69
N GLY A 338 13.65 8.34 -5.58
CA GLY A 338 13.62 7.35 -6.65
C GLY A 338 15.00 6.80 -6.95
N GLY A 339 15.51 7.11 -8.12
CA GLY A 339 16.86 6.73 -8.57
C GLY A 339 16.92 5.44 -9.35
N ASP A 340 15.77 4.85 -9.63
CA ASP A 340 15.63 3.61 -10.40
C ASP A 340 15.68 3.83 -11.92
N GLU A 341 16.00 2.77 -12.63
CA GLU A 341 15.90 2.60 -14.08
C GLU A 341 16.48 3.76 -14.93
N VAL A 342 17.47 4.49 -14.43
CA VAL A 342 18.06 5.67 -15.11
C VAL A 342 18.74 5.27 -16.42
N PRO A 343 18.23 5.71 -17.59
CA PRO A 343 18.82 5.37 -18.88
C PRO A 343 20.13 6.17 -19.13
N LYS A 344 21.27 5.52 -19.13
CA LYS A 344 22.60 6.16 -19.21
C LYS A 344 22.99 6.68 -20.60
N ASP A 345 22.28 6.28 -21.68
CA ASP A 345 22.68 6.58 -23.05
C ASP A 345 22.67 8.08 -23.39
N ALA A 346 21.75 8.84 -22.77
CA ALA A 346 21.75 10.28 -22.92
C ALA A 346 23.00 10.92 -22.28
N TRP A 347 23.41 10.45 -21.08
CA TRP A 347 24.57 10.96 -20.40
C TRP A 347 25.89 10.65 -21.13
N LYS A 348 26.02 9.46 -21.74
CA LYS A 348 27.19 9.09 -22.55
C LYS A 348 27.41 10.05 -23.72
N ARG A 349 26.34 10.60 -24.29
CA ARG A 349 26.40 11.50 -25.45
C ARG A 349 26.36 12.99 -25.09
N CYS A 350 25.99 13.33 -23.88
CA CYS A 350 25.83 14.71 -23.41
C CYS A 350 27.18 15.34 -23.06
N SER A 351 27.53 16.43 -23.71
CA SER A 351 28.80 17.14 -23.49
C SER A 351 28.94 17.62 -22.04
N ARG A 352 27.84 18.11 -21.41
CA ARG A 352 27.82 18.57 -20.01
C ARG A 352 28.03 17.42 -19.02
N CYS A 353 27.39 16.27 -19.26
CA CYS A 353 27.56 15.10 -18.39
C CYS A 353 29.00 14.55 -18.47
N GLN A 354 29.56 14.44 -19.70
CA GLN A 354 30.94 14.00 -19.87
C GLN A 354 31.94 14.99 -19.28
N ALA A 355 31.70 16.31 -19.39
CA ALA A 355 32.52 17.31 -18.72
C ALA A 355 32.46 17.19 -17.19
N ARG A 356 31.30 16.88 -16.62
CA ARG A 356 31.11 16.64 -15.19
C ARG A 356 31.87 15.38 -14.74
N ILE A 357 31.75 14.28 -15.44
CA ILE A 357 32.50 13.04 -15.17
C ILE A 357 34.01 13.35 -15.09
N LYS A 358 34.52 14.07 -16.10
CA LYS A 358 35.94 14.44 -16.13
C LYS A 358 36.33 15.39 -14.99
N ALA A 359 35.53 16.41 -14.71
CA ALA A 359 35.81 17.43 -13.69
C ALA A 359 35.82 16.87 -12.27
N GLU A 360 34.94 15.93 -11.98
CA GLU A 360 34.81 15.29 -10.66
C GLU A 360 35.67 14.01 -10.52
N GLY A 361 36.39 13.61 -11.60
CA GLY A 361 37.22 12.41 -11.62
C GLY A 361 36.43 11.11 -11.50
N LEU A 362 35.19 11.10 -12.00
CA LEU A 362 34.32 9.95 -11.99
C LEU A 362 34.73 8.97 -13.10
N LYS A 363 34.45 7.67 -12.89
CA LYS A 363 34.85 6.61 -13.81
C LYS A 363 33.90 6.49 -15.01
N ASP A 364 32.60 6.58 -14.74
CA ASP A 364 31.55 6.30 -15.71
C ASP A 364 30.20 6.97 -15.31
N GLU A 365 29.13 6.67 -16.03
CA GLU A 365 27.80 7.19 -15.80
C GLU A 365 27.14 6.61 -14.54
N GLU A 366 27.56 5.45 -14.03
CA GLU A 366 27.10 4.92 -12.75
C GLU A 366 27.64 5.78 -11.59
N GLU A 367 28.94 6.13 -11.65
CA GLU A 367 29.50 7.06 -10.67
C GLU A 367 28.93 8.49 -10.83
N LEU A 368 28.47 8.88 -12.03
CA LEU A 368 27.76 10.13 -12.23
C LEU A 368 26.38 10.11 -11.54
N GLN A 369 25.66 8.99 -11.57
CA GLN A 369 24.42 8.84 -10.79
C GLN A 369 24.70 8.89 -9.29
N SER A 370 25.72 8.21 -8.82
CA SER A 370 26.15 8.28 -7.42
C SER A 370 26.53 9.71 -7.01
N TYR A 371 27.24 10.45 -7.87
CA TYR A 371 27.54 11.87 -7.66
C TYR A 371 26.24 12.70 -7.54
N PHE A 372 25.27 12.45 -8.42
CA PHE A 372 23.96 13.09 -8.38
C PHE A 372 23.26 12.82 -7.04
N MET A 373 23.17 11.56 -6.62
CA MET A 373 22.53 11.17 -5.36
C MET A 373 23.21 11.80 -4.14
N ARG A 374 24.55 11.84 -4.11
CA ARG A 374 25.31 12.55 -3.04
C ARG A 374 25.01 14.06 -3.00
N ARG A 375 24.74 14.69 -4.13
CA ARG A 375 24.34 16.10 -4.20
C ARG A 375 22.95 16.31 -3.60
N MET A 376 21.99 15.42 -3.91
CA MET A 376 20.63 15.43 -3.34
C MET A 376 20.65 15.13 -1.84
N GLU A 377 21.43 14.14 -1.41
CA GLU A 377 21.61 13.82 0.01
C GLU A 377 22.04 15.06 0.83
N LYS A 378 23.04 15.81 0.36
CA LYS A 378 23.49 17.03 1.05
C LYS A 378 22.39 18.07 1.22
N ILE A 379 21.50 18.21 0.23
CA ILE A 379 20.34 19.11 0.30
C ILE A 379 19.36 18.63 1.37
N ILE A 380 19.09 17.31 1.40
CA ILE A 380 18.15 16.68 2.32
C ILE A 380 18.70 16.69 3.75
N GLU A 381 19.97 16.34 3.94
CA GLU A 381 20.63 16.36 5.24
C GLU A 381 20.75 17.75 5.86
N ALA A 382 20.90 18.80 5.05
CA ALA A 382 20.94 20.18 5.51
C ALA A 382 19.65 20.62 6.24
N LYS A 383 18.53 19.90 6.02
CA LYS A 383 17.24 20.06 6.72
C LYS A 383 17.03 18.98 7.80
N GLY A 384 18.06 18.19 8.13
CA GLY A 384 17.99 17.13 9.15
C GLY A 384 17.13 15.92 8.72
N ARG A 385 16.98 15.68 7.42
CA ARG A 385 16.23 14.54 6.85
C ARG A 385 17.20 13.51 6.29
N ARG A 386 16.70 12.29 6.03
CA ARG A 386 17.47 11.20 5.39
C ARG A 386 16.92 10.91 3.99
N LEU A 387 17.83 10.72 3.06
CA LEU A 387 17.50 10.28 1.71
C LEU A 387 17.13 8.80 1.71
N ILE A 388 16.09 8.44 0.97
CA ILE A 388 15.78 7.06 0.54
C ILE A 388 15.86 7.01 -0.98
N GLY A 389 16.31 5.88 -1.54
CA GLY A 389 16.18 5.57 -2.96
C GLY A 389 15.99 4.09 -3.19
N TRP A 390 15.53 3.75 -4.40
CA TRP A 390 15.46 2.38 -4.88
C TRP A 390 16.86 1.77 -4.95
N ASP A 391 16.99 0.45 -5.00
CA ASP A 391 18.29 -0.21 -4.81
C ASP A 391 19.30 0.03 -5.94
N GLU A 392 18.95 0.70 -7.04
CA GLU A 392 19.88 1.20 -8.05
C GLU A 392 20.84 2.29 -7.52
N ILE A 393 20.48 2.97 -6.43
CA ILE A 393 21.41 3.95 -5.82
C ILE A 393 22.68 3.31 -5.23
N LEU A 394 22.73 1.97 -5.14
CA LEU A 394 23.94 1.21 -4.81
C LEU A 394 24.97 1.25 -5.94
N GLU A 395 24.51 1.44 -7.19
CA GLU A 395 25.37 1.42 -8.37
C GLU A 395 26.25 2.68 -8.39
N GLY A 396 27.53 2.52 -8.71
CA GLY A 396 28.50 3.63 -8.67
C GLY A 396 28.86 4.16 -7.28
N GLY A 397 28.29 3.59 -6.21
CA GLY A 397 28.59 3.90 -4.81
C GLY A 397 27.45 4.66 -4.09
N LEU A 398 27.05 4.11 -2.95
CA LEU A 398 25.95 4.62 -2.13
C LEU A 398 26.32 5.94 -1.43
N ALA A 399 25.36 6.87 -1.34
CA ALA A 399 25.50 8.08 -0.53
C ALA A 399 25.55 7.72 0.97
N PRO A 400 26.40 8.38 1.80
CA PRO A 400 26.76 7.88 3.13
C PRO A 400 25.62 7.70 4.13
N GLY A 401 24.60 8.58 4.11
CA GLY A 401 23.46 8.53 5.02
C GLY A 401 22.21 7.89 4.43
N ALA A 402 22.27 7.46 3.16
CA ALA A 402 21.11 6.98 2.43
C ALA A 402 20.55 5.68 3.03
N LEU A 403 19.23 5.56 2.96
CA LEU A 403 18.47 4.34 3.21
C LEU A 403 18.11 3.70 1.87
N VAL A 404 18.18 2.38 1.77
CA VAL A 404 17.92 1.66 0.53
C VAL A 404 16.55 0.97 0.59
N MET A 405 15.74 1.18 -0.45
CA MET A 405 14.49 0.44 -0.64
C MET A 405 14.74 -0.65 -1.70
N SER A 406 14.85 -1.92 -1.23
CA SER A 406 15.26 -3.05 -2.07
C SER A 406 14.06 -3.69 -2.76
N TRP A 407 13.94 -3.50 -4.09
CA TRP A 407 12.83 -3.99 -4.89
C TRP A 407 13.17 -5.09 -5.91
N ARG A 408 14.41 -5.10 -6.42
CA ARG A 408 14.91 -6.12 -7.38
C ARG A 408 15.26 -7.46 -6.70
N GLY A 409 14.48 -7.87 -5.72
CA GLY A 409 14.73 -9.03 -4.87
C GLY A 409 15.35 -8.65 -3.53
N THR A 410 16.11 -9.57 -2.91
CA THR A 410 16.71 -9.38 -1.59
C THR A 410 18.18 -8.94 -1.65
N THR A 411 18.84 -9.11 -2.78
CA THR A 411 20.28 -8.91 -2.94
C THR A 411 20.71 -7.47 -2.64
N GLY A 412 19.96 -6.47 -3.12
CA GLY A 412 20.23 -5.05 -2.85
C GLY A 412 20.16 -4.74 -1.36
N GLY A 413 19.15 -5.29 -0.67
CA GLY A 413 19.00 -5.12 0.77
C GLY A 413 20.14 -5.74 1.57
N VAL A 414 20.57 -6.95 1.19
CA VAL A 414 21.76 -7.60 1.82
C VAL A 414 23.02 -6.76 1.62
N ALA A 415 23.25 -6.27 0.40
CA ALA A 415 24.42 -5.44 0.08
C ALA A 415 24.42 -4.13 0.89
N ALA A 416 23.27 -3.43 0.97
CA ALA A 416 23.13 -2.21 1.76
C ALA A 416 23.37 -2.45 3.25
N ALA A 417 22.78 -3.51 3.82
CA ALA A 417 22.97 -3.88 5.23
C ALA A 417 24.44 -4.24 5.54
N GLN A 418 25.15 -4.92 4.61
CA GLN A 418 26.59 -5.20 4.73
C GLN A 418 27.44 -3.93 4.75
N MET A 419 26.98 -2.86 4.09
CA MET A 419 27.62 -1.54 4.11
C MET A 419 27.23 -0.72 5.35
N GLY A 420 26.33 -1.23 6.22
CA GLY A 420 25.85 -0.56 7.43
C GLY A 420 24.69 0.40 7.21
N HIS A 421 24.00 0.31 6.08
CA HIS A 421 22.82 1.12 5.76
C HIS A 421 21.52 0.45 6.17
N ASP A 422 20.55 1.25 6.60
CA ASP A 422 19.21 0.76 6.86
C ASP A 422 18.47 0.44 5.55
N VAL A 423 17.57 -0.53 5.63
CA VAL A 423 16.88 -1.10 4.47
C VAL A 423 15.39 -1.23 4.74
N VAL A 424 14.58 -0.89 3.75
CA VAL A 424 13.18 -1.30 3.66
C VAL A 424 13.06 -2.33 2.54
N MET A 425 12.48 -3.49 2.86
CA MET A 425 12.33 -4.58 1.90
C MET A 425 11.03 -4.42 1.12
N THR A 426 11.15 -4.37 -0.21
CA THR A 426 10.01 -4.31 -1.12
C THR A 426 10.19 -5.19 -2.36
N PRO A 427 10.64 -6.47 -2.19
CA PRO A 427 11.01 -7.29 -3.33
C PRO A 427 9.81 -7.61 -4.22
N ASN A 428 9.95 -7.30 -5.52
CA ASN A 428 8.87 -7.37 -6.49
C ASN A 428 8.13 -8.71 -6.56
N PRO A 429 8.75 -9.89 -6.37
CA PRO A 429 8.01 -11.14 -6.42
C PRO A 429 6.95 -11.31 -5.31
N TYR A 430 7.07 -10.56 -4.21
CA TYR A 430 6.24 -10.73 -3.00
C TYR A 430 5.39 -9.50 -2.66
N THR A 431 5.87 -8.29 -2.96
CA THR A 431 5.31 -7.04 -2.44
C THR A 431 4.81 -6.08 -3.51
N TYR A 432 4.97 -6.38 -4.80
CA TYR A 432 4.40 -5.62 -5.90
C TYR A 432 2.97 -6.07 -6.15
N PHE A 433 2.02 -5.24 -5.74
CA PHE A 433 0.59 -5.58 -5.78
C PHE A 433 -0.08 -5.15 -7.08
N ASP A 434 0.63 -4.48 -7.97
CA ASP A 434 0.26 -4.33 -9.39
C ASP A 434 0.34 -5.67 -10.14
N TYR A 435 1.16 -6.62 -9.68
CA TYR A 435 1.14 -7.98 -10.23
C TYR A 435 -0.18 -8.68 -9.92
N THR A 436 -0.64 -9.51 -10.86
CA THR A 436 -1.88 -10.25 -10.68
C THR A 436 -1.82 -11.24 -9.53
N TYR A 437 -2.98 -11.66 -9.04
CA TYR A 437 -3.06 -12.72 -8.02
C TYR A 437 -2.53 -14.08 -8.51
N HIS A 438 -2.41 -14.27 -9.84
CA HIS A 438 -1.75 -15.44 -10.39
C HIS A 438 -0.22 -15.40 -10.16
N THR A 439 0.41 -14.25 -10.38
CA THR A 439 1.85 -14.04 -10.22
C THR A 439 2.26 -13.89 -8.76
N THR A 440 1.47 -13.14 -8.00
CA THR A 440 1.70 -12.86 -6.58
C THR A 440 0.44 -13.21 -5.77
N PRO A 441 0.14 -14.52 -5.58
CA PRO A 441 -1.00 -14.96 -4.80
C PRO A 441 -0.86 -14.61 -3.32
N LEU A 442 -2.00 -14.56 -2.61
CA LEU A 442 -2.08 -14.19 -1.20
C LEU A 442 -1.11 -14.99 -0.32
N GLU A 443 -1.03 -16.32 -0.52
CA GLU A 443 -0.13 -17.19 0.23
C GLU A 443 1.35 -16.85 0.02
N LYS A 444 1.73 -16.47 -1.20
CA LYS A 444 3.09 -16.06 -1.53
C LYS A 444 3.48 -14.77 -0.79
N VAL A 445 2.59 -13.78 -0.73
CA VAL A 445 2.80 -12.56 0.08
C VAL A 445 2.99 -12.94 1.56
N TYR A 446 2.12 -13.79 2.09
CA TYR A 446 2.18 -14.22 3.49
C TYR A 446 3.43 -15.03 3.82
N SER A 447 3.96 -15.81 2.88
CA SER A 447 5.17 -16.62 3.07
C SER A 447 6.46 -15.81 3.18
N TYR A 448 6.45 -14.56 2.70
CA TYR A 448 7.64 -13.71 2.69
C TYR A 448 8.12 -13.39 4.10
N ASP A 449 9.44 -13.42 4.31
CA ASP A 449 10.10 -12.94 5.54
C ASP A 449 11.13 -11.86 5.18
N PRO A 450 10.91 -10.59 5.60
CA PRO A 450 11.84 -9.48 5.32
C PRO A 450 13.24 -9.68 5.91
N ALA A 451 13.35 -10.43 7.00
CA ALA A 451 14.61 -10.77 7.67
C ALA A 451 14.88 -12.28 7.57
N ALA A 452 14.77 -12.84 6.36
CA ALA A 452 15.00 -14.24 6.08
C ALA A 452 16.48 -14.65 6.29
N THR A 453 16.79 -15.90 6.00
CA THR A 453 18.11 -16.54 6.31
C THR A 453 19.30 -15.87 5.63
N GLU A 454 19.10 -15.07 4.59
CA GLU A 454 20.14 -14.27 3.94
C GLU A 454 20.68 -13.16 4.86
N PHE A 455 19.89 -12.75 5.85
CA PHE A 455 20.31 -11.77 6.85
C PHE A 455 20.78 -12.46 8.12
N THR A 456 22.08 -12.38 8.40
CA THR A 456 22.57 -12.76 9.73
C THR A 456 21.93 -11.88 10.80
N PRO A 457 21.91 -12.28 12.09
CA PRO A 457 21.35 -11.44 13.16
C PRO A 457 21.96 -10.02 13.21
N ALA A 458 23.25 -9.89 12.83
CA ALA A 458 23.92 -8.59 12.77
C ALA A 458 23.43 -7.73 11.58
N LEU A 459 23.05 -8.33 10.46
CA LEU A 459 22.50 -7.62 9.32
C LEU A 459 21.00 -7.33 9.49
N ALA A 460 20.27 -8.24 10.13
CA ALA A 460 18.84 -8.10 10.36
C ALA A 460 18.45 -6.84 11.16
N GLN A 461 19.36 -6.30 11.98
CA GLN A 461 19.15 -5.05 12.71
C GLN A 461 18.99 -3.82 11.78
N HIS A 462 19.51 -3.89 10.54
CA HIS A 462 19.36 -2.83 9.54
C HIS A 462 18.02 -2.92 8.79
N ILE A 463 17.26 -4.00 8.93
CA ILE A 463 15.96 -4.15 8.27
C ILE A 463 14.91 -3.41 9.09
N LEU A 464 14.51 -2.21 8.61
CA LEU A 464 13.47 -1.42 9.24
C LEU A 464 12.09 -2.05 9.09
N GLY A 465 11.87 -2.80 8.00
CA GLY A 465 10.61 -3.49 7.76
C GLY A 465 10.34 -3.79 6.28
N VAL A 466 9.06 -3.81 5.95
CA VAL A 466 8.54 -4.19 4.64
C VAL A 466 7.48 -3.22 4.15
N GLN A 467 7.41 -3.06 2.82
CA GLN A 467 6.42 -2.22 2.18
C GLN A 467 5.82 -2.93 0.97
N ALA A 468 4.49 -2.80 0.77
CA ALA A 468 3.86 -3.11 -0.50
C ALA A 468 4.02 -1.94 -1.47
N SER A 469 4.21 -2.25 -2.75
CA SER A 469 4.22 -1.25 -3.82
C SER A 469 3.01 -1.47 -4.74
N MET A 470 2.17 -0.45 -4.88
CA MET A 470 1.01 -0.45 -5.76
C MET A 470 1.20 0.56 -6.88
N TRP A 471 1.79 0.09 -7.98
CA TRP A 471 1.91 0.86 -9.21
C TRP A 471 0.56 0.91 -9.93
N THR A 472 0.15 2.11 -10.37
CA THR A 472 -1.21 2.32 -10.88
C THR A 472 -1.31 2.36 -12.41
N HIS A 473 -0.27 1.91 -13.09
CA HIS A 473 -0.24 1.88 -14.56
C HIS A 473 -1.23 0.88 -15.19
N ILE A 474 -1.67 -0.14 -14.44
CA ILE A 474 -2.68 -1.12 -14.89
C ILE A 474 -4.01 -1.00 -14.13
N ALA A 475 -3.98 -0.56 -12.88
CA ALA A 475 -5.15 -0.38 -12.03
C ALA A 475 -5.46 1.12 -11.94
N VAL A 476 -6.25 1.62 -12.88
CA VAL A 476 -6.49 3.06 -13.09
C VAL A 476 -7.76 3.59 -12.42
N THR A 477 -8.44 2.77 -11.64
CA THR A 477 -9.61 3.15 -10.84
C THR A 477 -9.43 2.74 -9.39
N GLU A 478 -10.11 3.42 -8.48
CA GLU A 478 -10.09 3.13 -7.05
C GLU A 478 -10.46 1.66 -6.77
N GLU A 479 -11.49 1.14 -7.47
CA GLU A 479 -11.93 -0.24 -7.34
C GLU A 479 -10.88 -1.25 -7.82
N ALA A 480 -10.17 -0.94 -8.92
CA ALA A 480 -9.11 -1.81 -9.42
C ALA A 480 -7.91 -1.83 -8.48
N ILE A 481 -7.56 -0.69 -7.89
CA ILE A 481 -6.50 -0.59 -6.87
C ILE A 481 -6.91 -1.38 -5.62
N ASP A 482 -8.13 -1.18 -5.12
CA ASP A 482 -8.64 -1.92 -3.98
C ASP A 482 -8.62 -3.43 -4.21
N TYR A 483 -9.04 -3.88 -5.41
CA TYR A 483 -8.99 -5.29 -5.78
C TYR A 483 -7.56 -5.84 -5.74
N GLN A 484 -6.60 -5.09 -6.23
CA GLN A 484 -5.19 -5.49 -6.21
C GLN A 484 -4.61 -5.48 -4.79
N LEU A 485 -5.01 -4.53 -3.95
CA LEU A 485 -4.52 -4.42 -2.58
C LEU A 485 -5.09 -5.50 -1.65
N TYR A 486 -6.39 -5.78 -1.72
CA TYR A 486 -7.05 -6.63 -0.72
C TYR A 486 -7.43 -8.00 -1.27
N PRO A 487 -7.14 -9.09 -0.52
CA PRO A 487 -6.66 -9.16 0.86
C PRO A 487 -5.11 -9.18 1.04
N ARG A 488 -4.30 -8.99 -0.01
CA ARG A 488 -2.82 -9.09 0.09
C ARG A 488 -2.22 -8.11 1.11
N LEU A 489 -2.82 -6.92 1.26
CA LEU A 489 -2.37 -5.94 2.25
C LEU A 489 -2.60 -6.42 3.69
N LEU A 490 -3.62 -7.26 3.95
CA LEU A 490 -3.82 -7.92 5.24
C LEU A 490 -2.67 -8.90 5.54
N ALA A 491 -2.25 -9.66 4.54
CA ALA A 491 -1.10 -10.58 4.66
C ALA A 491 0.20 -9.81 4.96
N LEU A 492 0.45 -8.74 4.22
CA LEU A 492 1.62 -7.90 4.46
C LEU A 492 1.61 -7.26 5.85
N ALA A 493 0.46 -6.80 6.31
CA ALA A 493 0.31 -6.23 7.66
C ALA A 493 0.72 -7.25 8.74
N GLU A 494 0.33 -8.51 8.59
CA GLU A 494 0.75 -9.57 9.53
C GLU A 494 2.22 -9.95 9.37
N VAL A 495 2.77 -9.97 8.15
CA VAL A 495 4.21 -10.15 7.90
C VAL A 495 5.03 -9.07 8.61
N ALA A 496 4.55 -7.82 8.56
CA ALA A 496 5.25 -6.68 9.14
C ALA A 496 5.11 -6.59 10.68
N TRP A 497 4.01 -7.06 11.23
CA TRP A 497 3.67 -6.94 12.65
C TRP A 497 4.05 -8.16 13.46
N THR A 498 3.62 -9.36 13.01
CA THR A 498 3.69 -10.59 13.80
C THR A 498 5.05 -11.28 13.65
N PRO A 499 5.72 -11.69 14.74
CA PRO A 499 6.94 -12.48 14.67
C PRO A 499 6.78 -13.75 13.81
N GLN A 500 7.76 -14.03 12.96
CA GLN A 500 7.72 -15.12 11.99
C GLN A 500 7.32 -16.49 12.59
N PRO A 501 7.81 -16.92 13.78
CA PRO A 501 7.43 -18.21 14.36
C PRO A 501 5.96 -18.34 14.78
N LEU A 502 5.24 -17.21 14.89
CA LEU A 502 3.82 -17.18 15.24
C LEU A 502 2.90 -17.14 14.01
N ARG A 503 3.47 -16.96 12.80
CA ARG A 503 2.70 -16.93 11.55
C ARG A 503 2.34 -18.34 11.12
N ASP A 504 1.07 -18.55 10.78
CA ASP A 504 0.50 -19.80 10.30
C ASP A 504 -0.49 -19.51 9.19
N TRP A 505 -0.25 -20.04 8.00
CA TRP A 505 -1.05 -19.76 6.81
C TRP A 505 -2.51 -20.17 6.97
N SER A 506 -2.78 -21.39 7.48
CA SER A 506 -4.14 -21.90 7.63
C SER A 506 -4.95 -21.03 8.60
N ASN A 507 -4.34 -20.65 9.72
CA ASN A 507 -4.95 -19.75 10.69
C ASN A 507 -5.16 -18.34 10.10
N PHE A 508 -4.18 -17.79 9.38
CA PHE A 508 -4.31 -16.49 8.73
C PHE A 508 -5.43 -16.50 7.68
N SER A 509 -5.45 -17.48 6.78
CA SER A 509 -6.46 -17.61 5.72
C SER A 509 -7.87 -17.62 6.30
N SER A 510 -8.12 -18.41 7.35
CA SER A 510 -9.42 -18.46 8.05
C SER A 510 -9.81 -17.10 8.68
N ARG A 511 -8.85 -16.34 9.24
CA ARG A 511 -9.12 -15.01 9.76
C ARG A 511 -9.39 -14.00 8.64
N ALA A 512 -8.64 -14.08 7.54
CA ALA A 512 -8.82 -13.22 6.36
C ALA A 512 -10.22 -13.40 5.76
N ASP A 513 -10.73 -14.62 5.68
CA ASP A 513 -12.10 -14.90 5.22
C ASP A 513 -13.16 -14.17 6.07
N THR A 514 -12.96 -14.09 7.38
CA THR A 514 -13.83 -13.31 8.28
C THR A 514 -13.77 -11.81 7.99
N HIS A 515 -12.62 -11.29 7.54
CA HIS A 515 -12.43 -9.89 7.21
C HIS A 515 -13.09 -9.45 5.89
N TYR A 516 -13.50 -10.36 5.01
CA TYR A 516 -14.21 -9.97 3.77
C TYR A 516 -15.50 -9.18 4.07
N SER A 517 -16.28 -9.59 5.07
CA SER A 517 -17.47 -8.83 5.48
C SER A 517 -17.16 -7.43 6.02
N ARG A 518 -15.97 -7.25 6.63
CA ARG A 518 -15.49 -5.94 7.06
C ARG A 518 -15.06 -5.08 5.86
N LEU A 519 -14.36 -5.67 4.88
CA LEU A 519 -14.01 -4.99 3.64
C LEU A 519 -15.26 -4.57 2.84
N GLU A 520 -16.29 -5.41 2.80
CA GLU A 520 -17.60 -5.04 2.22
C GLU A 520 -18.25 -3.85 2.95
N SER A 521 -18.24 -3.87 4.28
CA SER A 521 -18.79 -2.77 5.09
C SER A 521 -18.01 -1.47 4.93
N LEU A 522 -16.71 -1.55 4.58
CA LEU A 522 -15.85 -0.43 4.21
C LEU A 522 -15.99 -0.03 2.72
N ASN A 523 -16.88 -0.68 1.97
CA ASN A 523 -17.05 -0.52 0.52
C ASN A 523 -15.75 -0.76 -0.30
N VAL A 524 -14.90 -1.66 0.17
CA VAL A 524 -13.66 -2.07 -0.52
C VAL A 524 -13.97 -3.16 -1.54
N LYS A 525 -13.53 -2.97 -2.78
CA LYS A 525 -13.60 -3.99 -3.84
C LYS A 525 -12.37 -4.90 -3.73
N TYR A 526 -12.51 -6.01 -3.04
CA TYR A 526 -11.42 -6.96 -2.81
C TYR A 526 -11.42 -8.12 -3.81
N CYS A 527 -10.28 -8.79 -3.95
CA CYS A 527 -10.19 -10.07 -4.64
C CYS A 527 -10.66 -11.20 -3.72
N ASP A 528 -11.73 -11.89 -4.09
CA ASP A 528 -12.04 -13.15 -3.44
C ASP A 528 -11.16 -14.26 -4.02
N VAL A 529 -10.13 -14.61 -3.26
CA VAL A 529 -9.15 -15.62 -3.71
C VAL A 529 -9.72 -17.05 -3.79
N ALA A 530 -10.89 -17.27 -3.22
CA ALA A 530 -11.59 -18.57 -3.24
C ALA A 530 -12.72 -18.63 -4.29
N ALA A 531 -13.12 -17.46 -4.86
CA ALA A 531 -14.16 -17.43 -5.87
C ALA A 531 -13.62 -17.90 -7.23
N PRO A 532 -14.17 -18.94 -7.83
CA PRO A 532 -13.83 -19.31 -9.19
C PRO A 532 -14.38 -18.27 -10.16
N GLY A 533 -13.53 -17.78 -11.07
CA GLY A 533 -13.98 -17.04 -12.26
C GLY A 533 -14.39 -18.02 -13.35
N GLU A 534 -15.42 -17.67 -14.12
CA GLU A 534 -15.85 -18.42 -15.30
C GLU A 534 -15.29 -17.82 -16.58
N LYS A 535 -14.61 -18.64 -17.36
CA LYS A 535 -14.09 -18.24 -18.68
C LYS A 535 -15.24 -18.17 -19.68
N LEU A 536 -15.62 -16.96 -20.09
CA LEU A 536 -16.68 -16.77 -21.09
C LEU A 536 -16.22 -17.12 -22.49
N GLY A 537 -14.97 -16.78 -22.83
CA GLY A 537 -14.44 -17.05 -24.15
C GLY A 537 -12.98 -16.62 -24.30
N ALA A 538 -12.44 -16.84 -25.50
CA ALA A 538 -11.05 -16.54 -25.81
C ALA A 538 -10.91 -16.10 -27.26
N TRP A 539 -9.79 -15.44 -27.57
CA TRP A 539 -9.35 -15.11 -28.92
C TRP A 539 -7.91 -15.54 -29.13
N GLN A 540 -7.53 -15.73 -30.40
CA GLN A 540 -6.16 -15.98 -30.80
C GLN A 540 -5.50 -14.70 -31.33
N ALA A 541 -4.18 -14.62 -31.23
CA ALA A 541 -3.43 -13.51 -31.79
C ALA A 541 -3.71 -13.33 -33.32
N SER A 542 -3.93 -14.43 -34.05
CA SER A 542 -4.29 -14.42 -35.46
C SER A 542 -5.65 -13.80 -35.79
N ASP A 543 -6.56 -13.71 -34.81
CA ASP A 543 -7.87 -13.07 -34.98
C ASP A 543 -7.77 -11.54 -35.05
N LEU A 544 -6.63 -10.99 -34.62
CA LEU A 544 -6.35 -9.55 -34.53
C LEU A 544 -5.27 -9.16 -35.55
N THR A 545 -5.67 -8.65 -36.67
CA THR A 545 -4.76 -8.22 -37.74
C THR A 545 -4.54 -6.71 -37.71
N GLY A 546 -3.31 -6.29 -37.38
CA GLY A 546 -2.93 -4.87 -37.33
C GLY A 546 -3.78 -4.08 -36.33
N GLU A 547 -4.01 -2.81 -36.61
CA GLU A 547 -4.73 -1.88 -35.74
C GLU A 547 -6.26 -1.87 -35.95
N THR A 548 -6.79 -2.88 -36.64
CA THR A 548 -8.24 -2.97 -36.89
C THR A 548 -8.98 -3.41 -35.65
N LEU A 549 -10.08 -2.71 -35.32
CA LEU A 549 -10.98 -3.09 -34.25
C LEU A 549 -11.70 -4.41 -34.55
N ARG A 550 -11.70 -5.30 -33.59
CA ARG A 550 -12.45 -6.57 -33.60
C ARG A 550 -13.33 -6.69 -32.38
N GLN A 551 -14.52 -7.26 -32.59
CA GLN A 551 -15.47 -7.50 -31.50
C GLN A 551 -15.74 -8.99 -31.36
N PHE A 552 -15.71 -9.47 -30.13
CA PHE A 552 -16.08 -10.81 -29.76
C PHE A 552 -17.22 -10.72 -28.75
N THR A 553 -18.21 -11.58 -28.87
CA THR A 553 -19.40 -11.57 -28.00
C THR A 553 -19.67 -12.97 -27.50
N TRP A 554 -19.86 -13.12 -26.20
CA TRP A 554 -20.12 -14.40 -25.54
C TRP A 554 -21.37 -14.32 -24.68
N GLU A 555 -22.05 -15.45 -24.53
CA GLU A 555 -23.21 -15.60 -23.67
C GLU A 555 -22.80 -15.49 -22.20
N ALA A 556 -23.54 -14.72 -21.43
CA ALA A 556 -23.23 -14.43 -20.03
C ALA A 556 -24.44 -14.61 -19.09
N THR A 557 -25.63 -14.93 -19.59
CA THR A 557 -26.89 -14.96 -18.81
C THR A 557 -26.78 -15.86 -17.59
N ALA A 558 -26.14 -17.04 -17.71
CA ALA A 558 -25.99 -18.00 -16.64
C ALA A 558 -24.96 -17.56 -15.56
N PHE A 559 -24.06 -16.65 -15.90
CA PHE A 559 -22.93 -16.26 -15.05
C PHE A 559 -23.11 -14.91 -14.38
N LEU A 560 -24.16 -14.17 -14.73
CA LEU A 560 -24.42 -12.89 -14.09
C LEU A 560 -24.97 -13.09 -12.68
N PRO A 561 -24.41 -12.36 -11.68
CA PRO A 561 -24.90 -12.41 -10.31
C PRO A 561 -26.27 -11.76 -10.17
N SER A 562 -26.88 -11.99 -9.02
CA SER A 562 -28.04 -11.21 -8.58
C SER A 562 -27.66 -9.81 -8.04
N SER A 563 -26.36 -9.53 -7.94
CA SER A 563 -25.82 -8.23 -7.51
C SER A 563 -25.95 -7.17 -8.60
N SER A 564 -25.87 -5.90 -8.23
CA SER A 564 -25.94 -4.77 -9.17
C SER A 564 -24.71 -4.63 -10.06
N GLN A 565 -23.61 -5.29 -9.73
CA GLN A 565 -22.33 -5.23 -10.46
C GLN A 565 -21.71 -6.61 -10.66
N VAL A 566 -20.95 -6.77 -11.74
CA VAL A 566 -20.13 -7.96 -11.99
C VAL A 566 -18.72 -7.55 -12.39
N GLN A 567 -17.72 -8.24 -11.84
CA GLN A 567 -16.34 -8.04 -12.24
C GLN A 567 -16.05 -8.83 -13.52
N VAL A 568 -15.36 -8.19 -14.45
CA VAL A 568 -14.81 -8.83 -15.66
C VAL A 568 -13.30 -8.70 -15.67
N GLN A 569 -12.63 -9.76 -16.13
CA GLN A 569 -11.19 -9.77 -16.32
C GLN A 569 -10.88 -10.15 -17.77
N VAL A 570 -10.08 -9.34 -18.43
CA VAL A 570 -9.55 -9.63 -19.76
C VAL A 570 -8.09 -10.01 -19.56
N ARG A 571 -7.78 -11.30 -19.76
CA ARG A 571 -6.46 -11.89 -19.46
C ARG A 571 -5.69 -12.18 -20.73
N ARG A 572 -4.38 -11.95 -20.70
CA ARG A 572 -3.43 -12.44 -21.71
C ARG A 572 -3.16 -13.92 -21.45
N ASP A 573 -3.36 -14.75 -22.45
CA ASP A 573 -3.06 -16.18 -22.37
C ASP A 573 -1.65 -16.47 -22.93
N ASP A 574 -1.23 -15.80 -24.04
CA ASP A 574 0.09 -15.98 -24.64
C ASP A 574 0.48 -14.80 -25.56
N GLY A 575 1.77 -14.71 -25.92
CA GLY A 575 2.33 -13.73 -26.84
C GLY A 575 3.06 -12.57 -26.16
N GLU A 576 4.03 -11.98 -26.87
CA GLU A 576 4.86 -10.86 -26.37
C GLU A 576 4.45 -9.49 -26.90
N LYS A 577 3.55 -9.46 -27.88
CA LYS A 577 3.08 -8.25 -28.55
C LYS A 577 2.00 -7.55 -27.70
N ARG A 578 1.34 -6.54 -28.26
CA ARG A 578 0.34 -5.73 -27.58
C ARG A 578 -1.06 -5.94 -28.15
N THR A 579 -2.06 -6.07 -27.29
CA THR A 579 -3.48 -6.03 -27.67
C THR A 579 -4.18 -5.00 -26.80
N TYR A 580 -4.77 -3.99 -27.42
CA TYR A 580 -5.55 -2.97 -26.70
C TYR A 580 -6.97 -3.48 -26.48
N VAL A 581 -7.40 -3.51 -25.22
CA VAL A 581 -8.78 -3.77 -24.85
C VAL A 581 -9.50 -2.42 -24.81
N ARG A 582 -10.20 -2.09 -25.88
CA ARG A 582 -10.85 -0.78 -26.00
C ARG A 582 -12.09 -0.66 -25.13
N ALA A 583 -12.84 -1.75 -25.01
CA ALA A 583 -14.01 -1.80 -24.13
C ALA A 583 -14.43 -3.24 -23.84
N VAL A 584 -15.08 -3.41 -22.69
CA VAL A 584 -15.93 -4.56 -22.39
C VAL A 584 -17.32 -4.03 -22.10
N ALA A 585 -18.34 -4.53 -22.80
CA ALA A 585 -19.71 -4.09 -22.66
C ALA A 585 -20.64 -5.25 -22.30
N LEU A 586 -21.60 -4.99 -21.40
CA LEU A 586 -22.71 -5.88 -21.11
C LEU A 586 -23.94 -5.46 -21.94
N LEU A 587 -24.52 -6.43 -22.62
CA LEU A 587 -25.71 -6.23 -23.46
C LEU A 587 -26.87 -7.06 -22.93
N GLU A 588 -28.05 -6.46 -22.84
CA GLU A 588 -29.34 -7.09 -22.58
C GLU A 588 -30.16 -7.12 -23.87
N ASP A 589 -30.51 -8.30 -24.34
CA ASP A 589 -31.23 -8.51 -25.61
C ASP A 589 -30.57 -7.77 -26.81
N GLY A 590 -29.22 -7.71 -26.81
CA GLY A 590 -28.43 -7.04 -27.82
C GLY A 590 -28.25 -5.52 -27.63
N LYS A 591 -28.91 -4.91 -26.64
CA LYS A 591 -28.75 -3.50 -26.31
C LYS A 591 -27.70 -3.34 -25.21
N GLU A 592 -26.73 -2.46 -25.42
CA GLU A 592 -25.71 -2.14 -24.42
C GLU A 592 -26.33 -1.44 -23.20
N ILE A 593 -26.09 -1.99 -22.00
CA ILE A 593 -26.57 -1.47 -20.72
C ILE A 593 -25.44 -1.01 -19.80
N SER A 594 -24.22 -1.50 -20.01
CA SER A 594 -23.03 -1.10 -19.25
C SER A 594 -21.78 -1.32 -20.06
N GLN A 595 -20.76 -0.47 -19.87
CA GLN A 595 -19.47 -0.59 -20.51
C GLN A 595 -18.35 -0.15 -19.55
N VAL A 596 -17.20 -0.81 -19.66
CA VAL A 596 -15.94 -0.38 -19.06
C VAL A 596 -14.86 -0.31 -20.15
N ALA A 597 -14.07 0.76 -20.15
CA ALA A 597 -12.92 0.93 -21.03
C ALA A 597 -11.61 0.71 -20.25
N PHE A 598 -10.57 0.29 -20.97
CA PHE A 598 -9.26 0.06 -20.38
C PHE A 598 -8.21 0.90 -21.09
N PRO A 599 -7.41 1.67 -20.36
CA PRO A 599 -6.43 2.58 -20.95
C PRO A 599 -5.21 1.84 -21.52
N GLY A 600 -4.87 0.68 -20.97
CA GLY A 600 -3.64 -0.03 -21.28
C GLY A 600 -3.81 -1.28 -22.15
N PRO A 601 -2.77 -1.67 -22.93
CA PRO A 601 -2.76 -2.92 -23.66
C PRO A 601 -2.48 -4.11 -22.74
N LEU A 602 -2.99 -5.28 -23.13
CA LEU A 602 -2.45 -6.55 -22.65
C LEU A 602 -1.08 -6.80 -23.30
N ASN A 603 -0.07 -7.11 -22.51
CA ASN A 603 1.27 -7.47 -22.96
C ASN A 603 1.98 -8.27 -21.86
N LYS A 604 3.28 -8.57 -22.03
CA LYS A 604 4.05 -9.33 -21.03
C LYS A 604 4.21 -8.64 -19.67
N TYR A 605 3.97 -7.34 -19.58
CA TYR A 605 4.04 -6.56 -18.33
C TYR A 605 2.65 -6.30 -17.73
N ASN A 606 1.61 -6.38 -18.56
CA ASN A 606 0.22 -6.23 -18.16
C ASN A 606 -0.56 -7.42 -18.72
N ASP A 607 -0.73 -8.46 -17.93
CA ASP A 607 -1.39 -9.71 -18.32
C ASP A 607 -2.88 -9.77 -17.96
N VAL A 608 -3.42 -8.73 -17.31
CA VAL A 608 -4.86 -8.65 -17.00
C VAL A 608 -5.36 -7.19 -16.97
N ASN A 609 -6.53 -6.96 -17.56
CA ASN A 609 -7.33 -5.76 -17.35
C ASN A 609 -8.57 -6.13 -16.51
N ILE A 610 -8.81 -5.40 -15.42
CA ILE A 610 -9.89 -5.67 -14.47
C ILE A 610 -10.89 -4.51 -14.51
N GLY A 611 -12.17 -4.82 -14.65
CA GLY A 611 -13.23 -3.82 -14.67
C GLY A 611 -14.54 -4.33 -14.10
N TRP A 612 -15.49 -3.43 -13.86
CA TRP A 612 -16.80 -3.74 -13.34
C TRP A 612 -17.89 -3.27 -14.29
N LEU A 613 -18.84 -4.16 -14.58
CA LEU A 613 -20.03 -3.87 -15.36
C LEU A 613 -21.24 -3.75 -14.44
N GLN A 614 -22.07 -2.72 -14.67
CA GLN A 614 -23.33 -2.54 -13.96
C GLN A 614 -24.36 -3.50 -14.56
N VAL A 615 -24.89 -4.41 -13.75
CA VAL A 615 -25.91 -5.39 -14.19
C VAL A 615 -27.32 -4.80 -14.02
N GLY A 616 -27.50 -3.95 -13.00
CA GLY A 616 -28.83 -3.42 -12.67
C GLY A 616 -29.78 -4.50 -12.18
N GLN A 617 -31.09 -4.24 -12.31
CA GLN A 617 -32.12 -5.21 -11.97
C GLN A 617 -32.36 -6.12 -13.19
N ARG A 618 -32.00 -7.42 -13.08
CA ARG A 618 -32.14 -8.39 -14.17
C ARG A 618 -33.62 -8.55 -14.57
N GLN A 619 -33.88 -8.51 -15.86
CA GLN A 619 -35.20 -8.81 -16.40
C GLN A 619 -35.40 -10.33 -16.57
N ALA A 620 -36.54 -10.84 -16.13
CA ALA A 620 -36.84 -12.26 -16.25
C ALA A 620 -36.97 -12.64 -17.75
N GLY A 621 -36.17 -13.63 -18.19
CA GLY A 621 -36.18 -14.12 -19.57
C GLY A 621 -35.30 -13.31 -20.54
N ALA A 622 -34.69 -12.22 -20.12
CA ALA A 622 -33.73 -11.48 -20.94
C ALA A 622 -32.43 -12.25 -21.17
N ARG A 623 -31.86 -12.09 -22.35
CA ARG A 623 -30.58 -12.69 -22.72
C ARG A 623 -29.45 -11.68 -22.52
N TYR A 624 -28.46 -12.07 -21.74
CA TYR A 624 -27.27 -11.23 -21.47
C TYR A 624 -26.05 -11.76 -22.21
N THR A 625 -25.35 -10.85 -22.89
CA THR A 625 -24.08 -11.17 -23.54
C THR A 625 -23.01 -10.15 -23.15
N VAL A 626 -21.74 -10.57 -23.11
CA VAL A 626 -20.61 -9.65 -22.94
C VAL A 626 -19.85 -9.54 -24.25
N ARG A 627 -19.61 -8.30 -24.68
CA ARG A 627 -18.86 -7.96 -25.88
C ARG A 627 -17.54 -7.32 -25.51
N VAL A 628 -16.44 -7.88 -26.02
CA VAL A 628 -15.09 -7.30 -25.92
C VAL A 628 -14.70 -6.67 -27.25
N THR A 629 -14.22 -5.43 -27.21
CA THR A 629 -13.67 -4.72 -28.37
C THR A 629 -12.16 -4.68 -28.23
N LEU A 630 -11.47 -5.31 -29.16
CA LEU A 630 -10.01 -5.46 -29.17
C LEU A 630 -9.39 -4.81 -30.39
N GLN A 631 -8.12 -4.40 -30.24
CA GLN A 631 -7.29 -3.87 -31.31
C GLN A 631 -5.86 -4.41 -31.15
N GLY A 632 -5.31 -5.03 -32.17
CA GLY A 632 -3.90 -5.42 -32.18
C GLY A 632 -2.98 -4.20 -32.37
N SER A 633 -1.68 -4.39 -32.23
CA SER A 633 -0.67 -3.41 -32.60
C SER A 633 -0.17 -3.64 -34.04
N LYS A 634 0.58 -2.67 -34.61
CA LYS A 634 1.23 -2.82 -35.93
C LYS A 634 2.11 -4.06 -36.00
N ASP A 635 2.75 -4.41 -34.88
CA ASP A 635 3.73 -5.49 -34.78
C ASP A 635 3.12 -6.86 -34.43
N GLY A 636 1.79 -6.93 -34.28
CA GLY A 636 1.07 -8.15 -33.92
C GLY A 636 0.17 -7.98 -32.71
N ALA A 637 -0.31 -9.10 -32.18
CA ALA A 637 -1.25 -9.14 -31.06
C ALA A 637 -0.89 -10.26 -30.07
N VAL A 638 -1.57 -10.30 -28.94
CA VAL A 638 -1.55 -11.42 -28.00
C VAL A 638 -2.85 -12.22 -28.07
N SER A 639 -2.80 -13.50 -27.77
CA SER A 639 -3.99 -14.29 -27.46
C SER A 639 -4.46 -14.00 -26.04
N GLY A 640 -5.75 -14.18 -25.78
CA GLY A 640 -6.28 -13.92 -24.47
C GLY A 640 -7.69 -14.44 -24.27
N SER A 641 -8.22 -14.17 -23.09
CA SER A 641 -9.53 -14.67 -22.64
C SER A 641 -10.28 -13.64 -21.81
N LEU A 642 -11.62 -13.73 -21.88
CA LEU A 642 -12.53 -12.98 -21.03
C LEU A 642 -13.07 -13.88 -19.94
N TRP A 643 -13.03 -13.37 -18.71
CA TRP A 643 -13.54 -14.02 -17.52
C TRP A 643 -14.60 -13.16 -16.86
N ILE A 644 -15.61 -13.77 -16.32
CA ILE A 644 -16.54 -13.21 -15.35
C ILE A 644 -16.18 -13.76 -13.98
N MET A 645 -16.06 -12.91 -13.00
CA MET A 645 -15.79 -13.32 -11.62
C MET A 645 -17.10 -13.42 -10.88
N GLU A 646 -17.36 -14.55 -10.23
CA GLU A 646 -18.54 -14.69 -9.39
C GLU A 646 -18.50 -13.67 -8.24
N PRO A 647 -19.56 -12.89 -8.06
CA PRO A 647 -19.74 -12.19 -6.79
C PRO A 647 -20.19 -13.24 -5.77
N LEU A 648 -19.57 -13.23 -4.61
CA LEU A 648 -19.99 -14.07 -3.50
C LEU A 648 -21.47 -13.82 -3.15
N ALA A 649 -22.25 -14.89 -3.20
CA ALA A 649 -23.52 -14.93 -2.52
C ALA A 649 -23.26 -14.78 -1.01
N LYS A 650 -23.83 -13.79 -0.37
CA LYS A 650 -23.53 -13.32 0.99
C LYS A 650 -23.59 -14.39 2.11
N HIS A 651 -24.07 -15.62 1.90
CA HIS A 651 -24.40 -16.51 3.03
C HIS A 651 -24.26 -18.02 2.84
N ASP A 652 -23.72 -18.55 1.75
CA ASP A 652 -23.69 -20.03 1.53
C ASP A 652 -22.29 -20.67 1.53
N ARG A 653 -21.32 -20.10 2.26
CA ARG A 653 -20.11 -20.86 2.55
C ARG A 653 -20.36 -21.86 3.68
N VAL A 654 -20.93 -23.01 3.34
CA VAL A 654 -20.80 -24.21 4.16
C VAL A 654 -19.35 -24.68 4.03
N HIS A 655 -18.56 -24.52 5.08
CA HIS A 655 -17.23 -25.12 5.13
C HIS A 655 -17.34 -26.60 4.78
N PRO A 656 -16.59 -27.13 3.81
CA PRO A 656 -16.44 -28.55 3.71
C PRO A 656 -15.80 -29.07 5.01
N ARG A 657 -16.46 -30.00 5.65
CA ARG A 657 -16.04 -30.68 6.88
C ARG A 657 -14.76 -31.49 6.67
#